data_0679bc137944c8481e6245e7540e5293
#
_entry.id   0679bc137944c8481e6245e7540e5293
#
_cell.length_a   1.000
_cell.length_b   1.000
_cell.length_c   1.000
_cell.angle_alpha   90.00
_cell.angle_beta   90.00
_cell.angle_gamma   90.00
#
_symmetry.space_group_name_H-M   'P 1'
#
loop_
_entity.id
_entity.type
_entity.pdbx_description
1 polymer ?
#
loop_
_entity_poly.entity_id
_entity_poly.type
_entity_poly.pdbx_seq_one_letter_code
_entity_poly.pdbx_strand_id
1 'polypeptide(L)'
;MSGYRSPHSRRLQRRNTASTLFIGTLVLVVVSIGFFVLADRLGQASQRTGETQTTARPQTTASPTPSFRSPRDAVEAFVERWTRGDYAGMYDLLSEASKSHISKEDFVARYEGIAEEMGQRSIEVTIGEAPDGAARIPIHVVRQTDRLGTLTEDNAIPVVEEHGGYRIDWTPSVIVADLADGYVRWIPSVPQRGRILDRKGRPLAHLGTVNKVGVIPGQIQDEQALLDKLSQLLQLPPETIKQRYQGGQPDWFMPIKSLPDPMDPALLQELAGIPGVVVRQWPERVYPAGPAAAHVTGYLTEITRDELQQLSERGYEPGDRIGRAGIEAWAEQYLRGKRGGRLVIVGPDGQERKLLAEVPSEPAADVVTTIDLDLQMAAYQALGDRTGSIVVLDPNSGAILAMVSNPSFDPNQFILGHTEESWAAINDEQRRPLLNRATQVGYPIGSTFKVVTMAAGMQHLGLTAQSVFDCPATFSLPGSSQVWRDWNPQGQGRLSLHNALVQSCNTVFFQIGAELDSREPNLLAQMARAFGFGSETGIPELPEVAGVVPDPEWKLRTQGDYWARGDAVNLAIGQGFFLATPLQVVDAYAALANGGTLWQPYLVQEVVAIDGTKLYTAQPKPRGTLPISPEIQGAIRAALRDVTSASNGTAAAAFRGVAQPVAGKTGTAESGQEQPHAWFTAFSPVDGARLAIVVMVEHGGEGSRTAAPIARQVIDAAIQAGVP
;
A
#
# COMPACT_ATOMS: atom_id res chain seq x y z
N MET A 1 -9.90 -4.19 -52.05
CA MET A 1 -10.37 -5.53 -52.42
C MET A 1 -9.28 -6.53 -52.14
N SER A 2 -9.65 -7.66 -51.46
CA SER A 2 -8.82 -8.86 -51.19
C SER A 2 -7.58 -8.60 -50.28
N GLY A 3 -7.49 -8.84 -49.06
CA GLY A 3 -7.85 -9.93 -48.20
C GLY A 3 -6.74 -10.98 -48.09
N TYR A 4 -5.70 -10.75 -47.24
CA TYR A 4 -4.81 -11.85 -46.82
C TYR A 4 -4.77 -11.87 -45.27
N ARG A 5 -5.51 -12.80 -44.69
CA ARG A 5 -5.45 -13.17 -43.26
C ARG A 5 -4.48 -14.33 -43.08
N SER A 6 -3.44 -14.11 -42.31
CA SER A 6 -2.49 -15.11 -41.86
C SER A 6 -3.14 -16.15 -40.91
N PRO A 7 -2.80 -17.46 -41.02
CA PRO A 7 -3.46 -18.54 -40.25
C PRO A 7 -2.98 -18.75 -38.79
N HIS A 8 -2.15 -17.88 -38.25
CA HIS A 8 -1.50 -18.17 -36.96
C HIS A 8 -2.20 -17.64 -35.69
N SER A 9 -3.32 -16.93 -35.80
CA SER A 9 -4.00 -16.33 -34.62
C SER A 9 -5.04 -17.25 -33.93
N ARG A 10 -5.24 -18.50 -34.39
CA ARG A 10 -6.27 -19.41 -33.81
C ARG A 10 -5.78 -20.45 -32.81
N ARG A 11 -4.48 -20.50 -32.47
CA ARG A 11 -3.95 -21.53 -31.54
C ARG A 11 -3.65 -21.06 -30.11
N LEU A 12 -3.73 -19.78 -29.81
CA LEU A 12 -3.44 -19.23 -28.47
C LEU A 12 -4.70 -18.96 -27.60
N GLN A 13 -5.89 -18.93 -28.21
CA GLN A 13 -7.13 -18.66 -27.44
C GLN A 13 -7.80 -19.90 -26.81
N ARG A 14 -7.28 -21.13 -27.03
CA ARG A 14 -7.89 -22.34 -26.46
C ARG A 14 -7.18 -22.91 -25.23
N ARG A 15 -6.12 -22.28 -24.72
CA ARG A 15 -5.36 -22.81 -23.56
C ARG A 15 -5.66 -22.12 -22.22
N ASN A 16 -6.26 -20.94 -22.20
CA ASN A 16 -6.54 -20.21 -20.96
C ASN A 16 -7.93 -20.44 -20.35
N THR A 17 -8.87 -21.06 -21.06
CA THR A 17 -10.22 -21.34 -20.53
C THR A 17 -10.30 -22.63 -19.72
N ALA A 18 -9.32 -23.53 -19.81
CA ALA A 18 -9.32 -24.78 -19.06
C ALA A 18 -8.72 -24.68 -17.64
N SER A 19 -7.86 -23.69 -17.39
CA SER A 19 -7.22 -23.51 -16.07
C SER A 19 -8.08 -22.75 -15.07
N THR A 20 -8.97 -21.86 -15.52
CA THR A 20 -9.84 -21.06 -14.63
C THR A 20 -11.05 -21.86 -14.13
N LEU A 21 -11.47 -22.88 -14.85
CA LEU A 21 -12.58 -23.75 -14.41
C LEU A 21 -12.14 -24.81 -13.38
N PHE A 22 -10.84 -25.15 -13.32
CA PHE A 22 -10.36 -26.19 -12.39
C PHE A 22 -10.09 -25.62 -10.98
N ILE A 23 -9.82 -24.32 -10.84
CA ILE A 23 -9.59 -23.68 -9.53
C ILE A 23 -10.93 -23.36 -8.85
N GLY A 24 -11.96 -22.96 -9.60
CA GLY A 24 -13.30 -22.71 -9.07
C GLY A 24 -13.99 -23.95 -8.51
N THR A 25 -13.74 -25.12 -9.10
CA THR A 25 -14.37 -26.39 -8.66
C THR A 25 -13.66 -27.01 -7.44
N LEU A 26 -12.38 -26.71 -7.23
CA LEU A 26 -11.63 -27.22 -6.07
C LEU A 26 -11.99 -26.47 -4.78
N VAL A 27 -12.24 -25.16 -4.87
CA VAL A 27 -12.65 -24.35 -3.71
C VAL A 27 -14.08 -24.68 -3.26
N LEU A 28 -15.00 -25.01 -4.19
CA LEU A 28 -16.36 -25.42 -3.84
C LEU A 28 -16.43 -26.81 -3.21
N VAL A 29 -15.52 -27.72 -3.55
CA VAL A 29 -15.46 -29.09 -2.96
C VAL A 29 -14.87 -29.04 -1.55
N VAL A 30 -13.91 -28.19 -1.27
CA VAL A 30 -13.30 -28.05 0.10
C VAL A 30 -14.28 -27.40 1.07
N VAL A 31 -15.06 -26.42 0.64
CA VAL A 31 -16.11 -25.79 1.49
C VAL A 31 -17.26 -26.76 1.76
N SER A 32 -17.63 -27.61 0.78
CA SER A 32 -18.71 -28.61 0.95
C SER A 32 -18.29 -29.77 1.89
N ILE A 33 -17.03 -30.16 1.92
CA ILE A 33 -16.54 -31.23 2.81
C ILE A 33 -16.43 -30.70 4.26
N GLY A 34 -16.07 -29.45 4.47
CA GLY A 34 -16.03 -28.83 5.81
C GLY A 34 -17.41 -28.74 6.46
N PHE A 35 -18.45 -28.46 5.70
CA PHE A 35 -19.84 -28.41 6.19
C PHE A 35 -20.43 -29.80 6.51
N PHE A 36 -20.05 -30.85 5.77
CA PHE A 36 -20.54 -32.21 6.01
C PHE A 36 -19.93 -32.83 7.27
N VAL A 37 -18.65 -32.55 7.57
CA VAL A 37 -18.00 -33.07 8.78
C VAL A 37 -18.49 -32.37 10.06
N LEU A 38 -18.93 -31.11 9.97
CA LEU A 38 -19.53 -30.38 11.09
C LEU A 38 -20.98 -30.81 11.35
N ALA A 39 -21.75 -31.10 10.30
CA ALA A 39 -23.13 -31.58 10.42
C ALA A 39 -23.21 -33.02 10.98
N ASP A 40 -22.25 -33.89 10.66
CA ASP A 40 -22.21 -35.26 11.16
C ASP A 40 -21.86 -35.34 12.65
N ARG A 41 -21.05 -34.39 13.17
CA ARG A 41 -20.78 -34.29 14.62
C ARG A 41 -21.93 -33.71 15.44
N LEU A 42 -22.78 -32.88 14.86
CA LEU A 42 -23.98 -32.33 15.52
C LEU A 42 -25.18 -33.29 15.43
N GLY A 43 -25.23 -34.16 14.41
CA GLY A 43 -26.29 -35.17 14.24
C GLY A 43 -26.18 -36.35 15.20
N GLN A 44 -24.99 -36.68 15.71
CA GLN A 44 -24.80 -37.82 16.62
C GLN A 44 -25.11 -37.50 18.11
N ALA A 45 -25.33 -36.21 18.45
CA ALA A 45 -25.72 -35.82 19.81
C ALA A 45 -27.25 -35.88 20.05
N SER A 46 -28.07 -36.07 19.03
CA SER A 46 -29.53 -35.97 19.14
C SER A 46 -30.33 -37.26 19.02
N GLN A 47 -29.66 -38.43 18.96
CA GLN A 47 -30.36 -39.74 18.89
C GLN A 47 -29.89 -40.70 20.00
N ARG A 48 -30.01 -40.32 21.26
CA ARG A 48 -29.97 -41.26 22.38
C ARG A 48 -30.95 -40.85 23.46
N THR A 49 -32.23 -41.01 23.20
CA THR A 49 -33.21 -41.07 24.27
C THR A 49 -34.23 -42.18 23.89
N GLY A 50 -34.19 -43.23 24.65
CA GLY A 50 -35.29 -44.20 24.72
C GLY A 50 -34.89 -45.64 24.63
N GLU A 51 -34.35 -46.22 25.69
CA GLU A 51 -34.72 -47.56 26.12
C GLU A 51 -34.23 -47.80 27.57
N THR A 52 -35.19 -47.91 28.45
CA THR A 52 -35.04 -48.23 29.88
C THR A 52 -34.74 -49.72 30.01
N GLN A 53 -33.49 -50.07 30.24
CA GLN A 53 -33.16 -51.36 30.84
C GLN A 53 -32.38 -51.15 32.12
N THR A 54 -33.00 -51.52 33.22
CA THR A 54 -32.46 -51.58 34.58
C THR A 54 -31.38 -52.69 34.63
N THR A 55 -30.11 -52.29 34.58
CA THR A 55 -29.01 -53.16 34.97
C THR A 55 -28.10 -52.38 35.90
N ALA A 56 -27.67 -53.03 36.97
CA ALA A 56 -26.89 -52.56 38.08
C ALA A 56 -25.74 -51.62 37.68
N ARG A 57 -25.69 -50.46 38.33
CA ARG A 57 -24.62 -49.49 38.31
C ARG A 57 -23.30 -50.15 38.71
N PRO A 58 -22.26 -50.18 37.87
CA PRO A 58 -20.92 -50.45 38.35
C PRO A 58 -20.55 -49.30 39.28
N GLN A 59 -20.21 -49.60 40.50
CA GLN A 59 -19.52 -48.64 41.37
C GLN A 59 -18.23 -48.27 40.64
N THR A 60 -18.15 -47.04 40.14
CA THR A 60 -16.90 -46.41 39.80
C THR A 60 -16.08 -46.31 41.08
N THR A 61 -15.15 -47.24 41.22
CA THR A 61 -14.08 -47.15 42.22
C THR A 61 -13.30 -45.87 41.82
N ALA A 62 -13.48 -44.82 42.64
CA ALA A 62 -12.61 -43.65 42.56
C ALA A 62 -11.16 -44.14 42.59
N SER A 63 -10.39 -43.76 41.60
CA SER A 63 -8.94 -43.99 41.63
C SER A 63 -8.41 -43.49 42.94
N PRO A 64 -7.60 -44.20 43.66
CA PRO A 64 -7.10 -43.77 44.95
C PRO A 64 -6.36 -42.47 44.75
N THR A 65 -6.81 -41.41 45.41
CA THR A 65 -6.15 -40.10 45.42
C THR A 65 -4.71 -40.32 45.88
N PRO A 66 -3.68 -39.83 45.15
CA PRO A 66 -2.29 -40.08 45.50
C PRO A 66 -2.02 -39.57 46.93
N SER A 67 -1.50 -40.43 47.79
CA SER A 67 -1.10 -40.04 49.16
C SER A 67 0.41 -39.77 49.17
N PHE A 68 0.82 -38.53 49.40
CA PHE A 68 2.23 -38.12 49.48
C PHE A 68 2.71 -38.16 50.91
N ARG A 69 3.95 -38.70 51.13
CA ARG A 69 4.53 -38.92 52.45
C ARG A 69 5.24 -37.69 53.03
N SER A 70 5.60 -36.76 52.15
CA SER A 70 6.23 -35.51 52.55
C SER A 70 5.59 -34.29 51.87
N PRO A 71 5.67 -33.07 52.43
CA PRO A 71 5.26 -31.83 51.76
C PRO A 71 5.94 -31.66 50.40
N ARG A 72 7.24 -32.01 50.31
CA ARG A 72 8.04 -31.88 49.11
C ARG A 72 7.50 -32.78 47.99
N ASP A 73 7.18 -34.06 48.28
CA ASP A 73 6.66 -34.99 47.26
C ASP A 73 5.35 -34.47 46.64
N ALA A 74 4.48 -33.88 47.48
CA ALA A 74 3.23 -33.27 47.00
C ALA A 74 3.47 -32.10 46.06
N VAL A 75 4.45 -31.22 46.40
CA VAL A 75 4.81 -30.07 45.58
C VAL A 75 5.50 -30.53 44.30
N GLU A 76 6.41 -31.52 44.35
CA GLU A 76 7.04 -32.08 43.14
C GLU A 76 6.00 -32.62 42.15
N ALA A 77 5.05 -33.37 42.61
CA ALA A 77 3.96 -33.87 41.78
C ALA A 77 3.07 -32.77 41.20
N PHE A 78 2.85 -31.69 41.93
CA PHE A 78 2.09 -30.52 41.47
C PHE A 78 2.86 -29.71 40.41
N VAL A 79 4.13 -29.45 40.69
CA VAL A 79 5.01 -28.70 39.77
C VAL A 79 5.24 -29.48 38.47
N GLU A 80 5.43 -30.80 38.52
CA GLU A 80 5.56 -31.63 37.34
C GLU A 80 4.34 -31.52 36.40
N ARG A 81 3.12 -31.50 36.96
CA ARG A 81 1.91 -31.30 36.18
C ARG A 81 1.79 -29.88 35.65
N TRP A 82 2.13 -28.88 36.48
CA TRP A 82 2.10 -27.48 36.09
C TRP A 82 2.99 -27.19 34.86
N THR A 83 4.22 -27.67 34.92
CA THR A 83 5.17 -27.47 33.81
C THR A 83 4.77 -28.20 32.52
N ARG A 84 3.93 -29.23 32.61
CA ARG A 84 3.33 -29.95 31.46
C ARG A 84 2.00 -29.37 31.00
N GLY A 85 1.44 -28.40 31.69
CA GLY A 85 0.11 -27.86 31.42
C GLY A 85 -1.04 -28.79 31.82
N ASP A 86 -0.79 -29.82 32.63
CA ASP A 86 -1.83 -30.73 33.13
C ASP A 86 -2.56 -30.09 34.35
N TYR A 87 -3.28 -29.01 34.11
CA TYR A 87 -4.00 -28.27 35.14
C TYR A 87 -5.12 -29.13 35.76
N ALA A 88 -5.76 -29.99 34.98
CA ALA A 88 -6.77 -30.91 35.48
C ALA A 88 -6.20 -31.93 36.48
N GLY A 89 -4.99 -32.45 36.21
CA GLY A 89 -4.27 -33.31 37.12
C GLY A 89 -3.75 -32.58 38.38
N MET A 90 -3.40 -31.29 38.28
CA MET A 90 -3.02 -30.46 39.41
C MET A 90 -4.20 -30.32 40.39
N TYR A 91 -5.43 -30.12 39.91
CA TYR A 91 -6.63 -30.02 40.76
C TYR A 91 -6.85 -31.24 41.64
N ASP A 92 -6.52 -32.44 41.12
CA ASP A 92 -6.70 -33.70 41.87
C ASP A 92 -5.76 -33.78 43.10
N LEU A 93 -4.69 -32.96 43.17
CA LEU A 93 -3.72 -32.88 44.25
C LEU A 93 -4.09 -31.85 45.35
N LEU A 94 -5.16 -31.08 45.16
CA LEU A 94 -5.60 -30.05 46.11
C LEU A 94 -6.21 -30.66 47.36
N SER A 95 -6.16 -29.89 48.44
CA SER A 95 -6.90 -30.18 49.70
C SER A 95 -8.42 -30.08 49.46
N GLU A 96 -9.19 -30.77 50.32
CA GLU A 96 -10.67 -30.65 50.27
C GLU A 96 -11.13 -29.20 50.56
N ALA A 97 -10.41 -28.51 51.41
CA ALA A 97 -10.66 -27.07 51.65
C ALA A 97 -10.51 -26.25 50.40
N SER A 98 -9.40 -26.44 49.63
CA SER A 98 -9.19 -25.74 48.35
C SER A 98 -10.25 -26.10 47.30
N LYS A 99 -10.62 -27.39 47.19
CA LYS A 99 -11.66 -27.86 46.24
C LYS A 99 -13.07 -27.32 46.61
N SER A 100 -13.32 -27.01 47.86
CA SER A 100 -14.60 -26.40 48.26
C SER A 100 -14.75 -24.94 47.79
N HIS A 101 -13.66 -24.26 47.48
CA HIS A 101 -13.64 -22.84 47.08
C HIS A 101 -13.57 -22.63 45.55
N ILE A 102 -13.17 -23.66 44.77
CA ILE A 102 -13.06 -23.55 43.32
C ILE A 102 -13.44 -24.88 42.65
N SER A 103 -14.22 -24.82 41.56
CA SER A 103 -14.50 -25.99 40.74
C SER A 103 -13.27 -26.42 39.93
N LYS A 104 -13.25 -27.65 39.41
CA LYS A 104 -12.15 -28.12 38.54
C LYS A 104 -12.10 -27.31 37.24
N GLU A 105 -13.25 -27.01 36.70
CA GLU A 105 -13.41 -26.22 35.47
C GLU A 105 -12.88 -24.79 35.67
N ASP A 106 -13.24 -24.11 36.75
CA ASP A 106 -12.78 -22.75 37.06
C ASP A 106 -11.28 -22.72 37.36
N PHE A 107 -10.76 -23.75 38.04
CA PHE A 107 -9.32 -23.89 38.31
C PHE A 107 -8.51 -23.96 36.98
N VAL A 108 -8.93 -24.84 36.10
CA VAL A 108 -8.29 -25.00 34.79
C VAL A 108 -8.38 -23.68 33.99
N ALA A 109 -9.57 -23.11 33.86
CA ALA A 109 -9.79 -21.85 33.14
C ALA A 109 -8.96 -20.69 33.72
N ARG A 110 -8.72 -20.67 35.03
CA ARG A 110 -7.90 -19.63 35.66
C ARG A 110 -6.43 -19.75 35.29
N TYR A 111 -5.85 -20.96 35.25
CA TYR A 111 -4.48 -21.18 34.81
C TYR A 111 -4.30 -20.85 33.34
N GLU A 112 -5.21 -21.34 32.48
CA GLU A 112 -5.22 -21.06 31.04
C GLU A 112 -5.35 -19.58 30.75
N GLY A 113 -6.32 -18.89 31.39
CA GLY A 113 -6.53 -17.46 31.16
C GLY A 113 -5.34 -16.59 31.61
N ILE A 114 -4.66 -16.93 32.72
CA ILE A 114 -3.47 -16.22 33.17
C ILE A 114 -2.29 -16.47 32.20
N ALA A 115 -2.11 -17.70 31.73
CA ALA A 115 -1.08 -18.04 30.77
C ALA A 115 -1.31 -17.28 29.43
N GLU A 116 -2.57 -17.19 28.98
CA GLU A 116 -2.96 -16.43 27.79
C GLU A 116 -2.72 -14.92 27.94
N GLU A 117 -3.15 -14.30 29.05
CA GLU A 117 -2.92 -12.86 29.32
C GLU A 117 -1.43 -12.52 29.37
N MET A 118 -0.60 -13.41 29.89
CA MET A 118 0.87 -13.27 29.91
C MET A 118 1.50 -13.53 28.54
N GLY A 119 0.82 -14.19 27.59
CA GLY A 119 1.41 -14.70 26.36
C GLY A 119 2.47 -15.77 26.64
N GLN A 120 2.21 -16.68 27.62
CA GLN A 120 3.17 -17.67 28.10
C GLN A 120 3.43 -18.75 27.06
N ARG A 121 4.69 -18.92 26.66
CA ARG A 121 5.16 -20.02 25.75
C ARG A 121 5.58 -21.24 26.54
N SER A 122 6.31 -21.03 27.63
CA SER A 122 6.76 -22.11 28.51
C SER A 122 6.88 -21.62 29.94
N ILE A 123 6.88 -22.58 30.86
CA ILE A 123 7.08 -22.34 32.29
C ILE A 123 8.08 -23.37 32.84
N GLU A 124 9.01 -22.90 33.66
CA GLU A 124 9.91 -23.70 34.45
C GLU A 124 9.72 -23.35 35.90
N VAL A 125 9.64 -24.35 36.77
CA VAL A 125 9.47 -24.16 38.20
C VAL A 125 10.55 -24.97 38.94
N THR A 126 11.39 -24.27 39.68
CA THR A 126 12.41 -24.86 40.54
C THR A 126 11.95 -24.85 41.99
N ILE A 127 12.02 -25.99 42.66
CA ILE A 127 11.65 -26.11 44.05
C ILE A 127 12.83 -25.81 44.95
N GLY A 128 12.68 -24.84 45.84
CA GLY A 128 13.72 -24.43 46.77
C GLY A 128 13.89 -25.39 47.95
N GLU A 129 14.85 -25.08 48.81
CA GLU A 129 15.07 -25.83 50.07
C GLU A 129 14.03 -25.42 51.12
N ALA A 130 13.52 -26.41 51.86
CA ALA A 130 12.61 -26.20 52.97
C ALA A 130 12.88 -27.24 54.04
N PRO A 131 12.68 -26.93 55.35
CA PRO A 131 12.76 -27.90 56.46
C PRO A 131 11.77 -29.04 56.29
N ASP A 132 12.10 -30.21 56.83
CA ASP A 132 11.14 -31.32 56.88
C ASP A 132 9.86 -30.91 57.59
N GLY A 133 8.71 -31.21 56.96
CA GLY A 133 7.39 -30.82 57.45
C GLY A 133 7.01 -29.34 57.29
N ALA A 134 7.73 -28.58 56.49
CA ALA A 134 7.39 -27.18 56.20
C ALA A 134 6.00 -27.05 55.58
N ALA A 135 5.16 -26.15 56.12
CA ALA A 135 3.82 -25.88 55.62
C ALA A 135 3.80 -25.06 54.29
N ARG A 136 4.93 -24.53 53.85
CA ARG A 136 5.08 -23.77 52.62
C ARG A 136 6.44 -24.14 52.01
N ILE A 137 6.43 -24.58 50.77
CA ILE A 137 7.63 -24.95 50.02
C ILE A 137 7.97 -23.81 49.05
N PRO A 138 9.16 -23.19 49.15
CA PRO A 138 9.56 -22.13 48.20
C PRO A 138 9.68 -22.67 46.79
N ILE A 139 9.30 -21.86 45.82
CA ILE A 139 9.48 -22.13 44.40
C ILE A 139 10.00 -20.88 43.69
N HIS A 140 10.82 -21.11 42.65
CA HIS A 140 11.23 -20.09 41.70
C HIS A 140 10.59 -20.41 40.37
N VAL A 141 9.79 -19.48 39.84
CA VAL A 141 9.01 -19.64 38.61
C VAL A 141 9.63 -18.78 37.50
N VAL A 142 9.95 -19.39 36.37
CA VAL A 142 10.45 -18.72 35.16
C VAL A 142 9.45 -18.95 34.03
N ARG A 143 8.91 -17.87 33.50
CA ARG A 143 7.98 -17.91 32.36
C ARG A 143 8.61 -17.26 31.13
N GLN A 144 8.63 -17.96 30.02
CA GLN A 144 8.97 -17.37 28.71
C GLN A 144 7.69 -16.87 28.07
N THR A 145 7.66 -15.63 27.64
CA THR A 145 6.46 -14.99 27.09
C THR A 145 6.70 -14.41 25.72
N ASP A 146 5.64 -14.22 24.95
CA ASP A 146 5.71 -13.62 23.62
C ASP A 146 6.01 -12.12 23.65
N ARG A 147 5.50 -11.42 24.67
CA ARG A 147 5.47 -9.95 24.72
C ARG A 147 6.47 -9.37 25.70
N LEU A 148 6.70 -10.07 26.80
CA LEU A 148 7.40 -9.55 27.98
C LEU A 148 8.81 -10.17 28.16
N GLY A 149 9.20 -11.09 27.24
CA GLY A 149 10.42 -11.87 27.39
C GLY A 149 10.33 -12.84 28.57
N THR A 150 11.39 -12.91 29.39
CA THR A 150 11.45 -13.81 30.54
C THR A 150 10.93 -13.11 31.78
N LEU A 151 9.87 -13.64 32.39
CA LEU A 151 9.36 -13.23 33.70
C LEU A 151 9.83 -14.22 34.75
N THR A 152 10.38 -13.71 35.85
CA THR A 152 10.83 -14.51 36.98
C THR A 152 10.10 -14.10 38.26
N GLU A 153 9.76 -15.06 39.09
CA GLU A 153 9.03 -14.81 40.31
C GLU A 153 9.42 -15.82 41.41
N ASP A 154 9.70 -15.34 42.59
CA ASP A 154 9.83 -16.16 43.77
C ASP A 154 8.46 -16.26 44.47
N ASN A 155 8.01 -17.49 44.77
CA ASN A 155 6.74 -17.78 45.38
C ASN A 155 6.86 -18.98 46.34
N ALA A 156 5.78 -19.43 46.92
CA ALA A 156 5.75 -20.63 47.74
C ALA A 156 4.40 -21.36 47.60
N ILE A 157 4.45 -22.68 47.56
CA ILE A 157 3.25 -23.52 47.54
C ILE A 157 2.92 -23.97 48.96
N PRO A 158 1.74 -23.58 49.47
CA PRO A 158 1.27 -24.05 50.80
C PRO A 158 0.85 -25.51 50.71
N VAL A 159 1.14 -26.26 51.79
CA VAL A 159 0.86 -27.69 51.90
C VAL A 159 0.20 -27.96 53.26
N VAL A 160 -0.79 -28.83 53.26
CA VAL A 160 -1.50 -29.27 54.48
C VAL A 160 -1.50 -30.78 54.57
N GLU A 161 -1.43 -31.30 55.78
CA GLU A 161 -1.62 -32.73 56.03
C GLU A 161 -3.12 -33.06 56.14
N GLU A 162 -3.56 -34.04 55.34
CA GLU A 162 -4.95 -34.43 55.23
C GLU A 162 -5.06 -35.93 54.96
N HIS A 163 -5.89 -36.61 55.74
CA HIS A 163 -6.10 -38.07 55.63
C HIS A 163 -4.83 -38.94 55.66
N GLY A 164 -3.82 -38.51 56.45
CA GLY A 164 -2.53 -39.22 56.57
C GLY A 164 -1.57 -39.07 55.40
N GLY A 165 -1.75 -38.03 54.60
CA GLY A 165 -0.86 -37.60 53.52
C GLY A 165 -0.91 -36.11 53.31
N TYR A 166 -0.01 -35.61 52.44
CA TYR A 166 0.09 -34.19 52.15
C TYR A 166 -0.71 -33.79 50.92
N ARG A 167 -1.33 -32.60 50.94
CA ARG A 167 -2.13 -31.99 49.86
C ARG A 167 -1.71 -30.55 49.67
N ILE A 168 -1.97 -30.02 48.48
CA ILE A 168 -1.73 -28.61 48.18
C ILE A 168 -2.87 -27.77 48.75
N ASP A 169 -2.54 -26.87 49.64
CA ASP A 169 -3.49 -25.87 50.18
C ASP A 169 -3.50 -24.64 49.27
N TRP A 170 -4.21 -24.80 48.15
CA TRP A 170 -4.13 -23.89 47.02
C TRP A 170 -4.95 -22.61 47.23
N THR A 171 -4.34 -21.51 46.81
CA THR A 171 -4.99 -20.20 46.59
C THR A 171 -4.54 -19.64 45.24
N PRO A 172 -5.26 -18.67 44.64
CA PRO A 172 -4.82 -18.03 43.39
C PRO A 172 -3.39 -17.47 43.45
N SER A 173 -2.93 -17.08 44.66
CA SER A 173 -1.54 -16.58 44.83
C SER A 173 -0.47 -17.63 44.61
N VAL A 174 -0.80 -18.92 44.44
CA VAL A 174 0.15 -19.95 43.96
C VAL A 174 0.50 -19.75 42.49
N ILE A 175 -0.44 -19.24 41.69
CA ILE A 175 -0.22 -18.99 40.27
C ILE A 175 0.71 -17.80 40.07
N VAL A 176 0.38 -16.66 40.70
CA VAL A 176 1.15 -15.42 40.71
C VAL A 176 1.10 -14.85 42.11
N ALA A 177 2.24 -14.50 42.71
CA ALA A 177 2.30 -13.90 44.03
C ALA A 177 1.43 -12.64 44.12
N ASP A 178 0.76 -12.44 45.25
CA ASP A 178 -0.16 -11.33 45.51
C ASP A 178 -1.42 -11.29 44.62
N LEU A 179 -1.71 -12.34 43.84
CA LEU A 179 -2.91 -12.40 43.00
C LEU A 179 -4.21 -12.33 43.81
N ALA A 180 -4.26 -13.02 44.98
CA ALA A 180 -5.42 -13.08 45.88
C ALA A 180 -6.72 -13.34 45.11
N ASP A 181 -7.71 -12.43 45.22
CA ASP A 181 -8.98 -12.45 44.52
C ASP A 181 -8.95 -11.69 43.18
N GLY A 182 -7.74 -11.18 42.76
CA GLY A 182 -7.56 -10.40 41.54
C GLY A 182 -7.47 -11.25 40.27
N TYR A 183 -7.28 -10.53 39.16
CA TYR A 183 -7.10 -11.07 37.81
C TYR A 183 -5.83 -10.50 37.23
N VAL A 184 -5.06 -11.32 36.49
CA VAL A 184 -3.97 -10.83 35.64
C VAL A 184 -4.57 -10.26 34.37
N ARG A 185 -4.11 -9.06 33.98
CA ARG A 185 -4.55 -8.39 32.76
C ARG A 185 -3.38 -7.77 32.03
N TRP A 186 -3.36 -7.98 30.74
CA TRP A 186 -2.51 -7.22 29.82
C TRP A 186 -3.25 -5.96 29.38
N ILE A 187 -2.70 -4.79 29.67
CA ILE A 187 -3.22 -3.48 29.25
C ILE A 187 -2.32 -2.98 28.12
N PRO A 188 -2.74 -3.10 26.83
CA PRO A 188 -1.92 -2.68 25.72
C PRO A 188 -1.80 -1.16 25.65
N SER A 189 -0.61 -0.68 25.29
CA SER A 189 -0.33 0.71 24.92
C SER A 189 -0.01 0.76 23.42
N VAL A 190 -0.99 1.19 22.62
CA VAL A 190 -0.88 1.25 21.17
C VAL A 190 -0.57 2.69 20.76
N PRO A 191 0.59 2.96 20.13
CA PRO A 191 0.90 4.29 19.65
C PRO A 191 -0.11 4.75 18.59
N GLN A 192 -0.42 6.03 18.60
CA GLN A 192 -1.16 6.64 17.50
C GLN A 192 -0.28 6.63 16.25
N ARG A 193 -0.84 6.19 15.11
CA ARG A 193 -0.11 6.16 13.83
C ARG A 193 0.34 7.57 13.42
N GLY A 194 1.61 7.70 13.01
CA GLY A 194 2.23 8.95 12.59
C GLY A 194 1.54 9.59 11.39
N ARG A 195 1.72 10.87 11.22
CA ARG A 195 1.13 11.65 10.13
C ARG A 195 1.97 11.51 8.86
N ILE A 196 1.32 11.64 7.69
CA ILE A 196 1.98 11.93 6.42
C ILE A 196 1.68 13.39 6.09
N LEU A 197 2.70 14.19 5.94
CA LEU A 197 2.62 15.63 5.78
C LEU A 197 3.16 16.04 4.40
N ASP A 198 2.62 17.12 3.85
CA ASP A 198 3.21 17.79 2.71
C ASP A 198 4.49 18.55 3.13
N ARG A 199 5.23 19.10 2.18
CA ARG A 199 6.47 19.88 2.44
C ARG A 199 6.29 21.10 3.32
N LYS A 200 5.06 21.59 3.49
CA LYS A 200 4.67 22.74 4.31
C LYS A 200 4.07 22.30 5.67
N GLY A 201 4.07 21.00 5.98
CA GLY A 201 3.55 20.45 7.24
C GLY A 201 2.03 20.27 7.28
N ARG A 202 1.31 20.38 6.15
CA ARG A 202 -0.13 20.14 6.07
C ARG A 202 -0.40 18.62 5.91
N PRO A 203 -1.45 18.07 6.54
CA PRO A 203 -1.68 16.65 6.53
C PRO A 203 -2.17 16.14 5.16
N LEU A 204 -1.48 15.11 4.64
CA LEU A 204 -1.93 14.25 3.55
C LEU A 204 -2.62 12.99 4.11
N ALA A 205 -2.20 12.54 5.30
CA ALA A 205 -2.88 11.50 6.09
C ALA A 205 -2.60 11.72 7.57
N HIS A 206 -3.64 11.66 8.41
CA HIS A 206 -3.53 11.87 9.86
C HIS A 206 -4.66 11.17 10.62
N LEU A 207 -4.58 11.14 11.94
CA LEU A 207 -5.73 10.79 12.78
C LEU A 207 -6.72 11.96 12.77
N GLY A 208 -7.88 11.74 12.18
CA GLY A 208 -9.02 12.64 12.20
C GLY A 208 -10.20 11.97 12.90
N THR A 209 -11.40 12.39 12.54
CA THR A 209 -12.64 11.81 13.03
C THR A 209 -13.50 11.28 11.89
N VAL A 210 -14.26 10.23 12.19
CA VAL A 210 -15.34 9.71 11.34
C VAL A 210 -16.60 9.57 12.17
N ASN A 211 -17.76 9.58 11.53
CA ASN A 211 -19.03 9.37 12.20
C ASN A 211 -19.41 7.88 12.12
N LYS A 212 -19.27 7.13 13.21
CA LYS A 212 -19.73 5.73 13.29
C LYS A 212 -21.23 5.69 13.59
N VAL A 213 -22.00 5.24 12.60
CA VAL A 213 -23.40 4.89 12.78
C VAL A 213 -23.49 3.50 13.38
N GLY A 214 -24.16 3.35 14.48
CA GLY A 214 -24.34 2.07 15.16
C GLY A 214 -25.74 1.90 15.72
N VAL A 215 -26.03 0.69 16.16
CA VAL A 215 -27.29 0.29 16.77
C VAL A 215 -27.08 -0.14 18.21
N ILE A 216 -27.98 0.24 19.12
CA ILE A 216 -28.07 -0.28 20.48
C ILE A 216 -29.25 -1.25 20.51
N PRO A 217 -29.02 -2.59 20.54
CA PRO A 217 -30.09 -3.59 20.36
C PRO A 217 -31.29 -3.43 21.31
N GLY A 218 -31.05 -3.10 22.57
CA GLY A 218 -32.11 -2.91 23.56
C GLY A 218 -32.97 -1.65 23.35
N GLN A 219 -32.60 -0.75 22.44
CA GLN A 219 -33.35 0.47 22.12
C GLN A 219 -34.12 0.36 20.80
N ILE A 220 -34.06 -0.79 20.12
CA ILE A 220 -34.84 -1.05 18.90
C ILE A 220 -36.30 -1.20 19.26
N GLN A 221 -37.16 -0.39 18.66
CA GLN A 221 -38.63 -0.48 18.86
C GLN A 221 -39.31 -1.29 17.76
N ASP A 222 -38.86 -1.13 16.51
CA ASP A 222 -39.35 -1.86 15.33
C ASP A 222 -38.13 -2.22 14.46
N GLU A 223 -37.76 -3.51 14.50
CA GLU A 223 -36.57 -4.02 13.78
C GLU A 223 -36.72 -3.85 12.27
N GLN A 224 -37.91 -4.13 11.70
CA GLN A 224 -38.11 -4.05 10.27
C GLN A 224 -38.01 -2.60 9.79
N ALA A 225 -38.68 -1.67 10.48
CA ALA A 225 -38.60 -0.25 10.16
C ALA A 225 -37.20 0.31 10.28
N LEU A 226 -36.41 -0.14 11.28
CA LEU A 226 -35.00 0.22 11.44
C LEU A 226 -34.17 -0.30 10.26
N LEU A 227 -34.32 -1.57 9.89
CA LEU A 227 -33.56 -2.19 8.79
C LEU A 227 -33.88 -1.52 7.45
N ASP A 228 -35.14 -1.26 7.15
CA ASP A 228 -35.56 -0.62 5.90
C ASP A 228 -34.97 0.80 5.79
N LYS A 229 -35.07 1.60 6.85
CA LYS A 229 -34.51 2.97 6.85
C LYS A 229 -33.00 2.98 6.80
N LEU A 230 -32.31 2.17 7.60
CA LEU A 230 -30.85 2.11 7.57
C LEU A 230 -30.34 1.57 6.24
N SER A 231 -31.00 0.60 5.65
CA SER A 231 -30.66 0.07 4.32
C SER A 231 -30.71 1.18 3.27
N GLN A 232 -31.76 1.98 3.26
CA GLN A 232 -31.91 3.11 2.35
C GLN A 232 -30.84 4.20 2.57
N LEU A 233 -30.62 4.60 3.83
CA LEU A 233 -29.71 5.71 4.16
C LEU A 233 -28.23 5.31 4.04
N LEU A 234 -27.87 4.10 4.43
CA LEU A 234 -26.50 3.63 4.43
C LEU A 234 -26.09 2.86 3.17
N GLN A 235 -27.05 2.57 2.28
CA GLN A 235 -26.83 1.74 1.08
C GLN A 235 -26.18 0.39 1.42
N LEU A 236 -26.76 -0.30 2.40
CA LEU A 236 -26.34 -1.63 2.84
C LEU A 236 -27.54 -2.57 2.80
N PRO A 237 -27.37 -3.85 2.41
CA PRO A 237 -28.44 -4.84 2.51
C PRO A 237 -28.95 -4.99 3.95
N PRO A 238 -30.27 -5.14 4.20
CA PRO A 238 -30.82 -5.33 5.54
C PRO A 238 -30.16 -6.47 6.32
N GLU A 239 -29.88 -7.57 5.64
CA GLU A 239 -29.20 -8.74 6.21
C GLU A 239 -27.79 -8.41 6.74
N THR A 240 -27.04 -7.60 5.99
CA THR A 240 -25.72 -7.14 6.39
C THR A 240 -25.79 -6.26 7.64
N ILE A 241 -26.79 -5.38 7.72
CA ILE A 241 -27.03 -4.54 8.88
C ILE A 241 -27.35 -5.41 10.09
N LYS A 242 -28.28 -6.35 9.95
CA LYS A 242 -28.71 -7.26 11.01
C LYS A 242 -27.56 -8.10 11.55
N GLN A 243 -26.74 -8.68 10.69
CA GLN A 243 -25.57 -9.48 11.08
C GLN A 243 -24.59 -8.70 11.93
N ARG A 244 -24.44 -7.38 11.74
CA ARG A 244 -23.49 -6.53 12.49
C ARG A 244 -23.90 -6.25 13.92
N TYR A 245 -25.19 -6.33 14.26
CA TYR A 245 -25.63 -6.14 15.64
C TYR A 245 -26.26 -7.39 16.30
N GLN A 246 -26.50 -8.43 15.51
CA GLN A 246 -27.06 -9.69 16.00
C GLN A 246 -26.07 -10.34 17.00
N GLY A 247 -26.52 -10.60 18.22
CA GLY A 247 -25.69 -11.15 19.30
C GLY A 247 -24.99 -10.12 20.18
N GLY A 248 -25.17 -8.82 19.92
CA GLY A 248 -24.75 -7.75 20.84
C GLY A 248 -25.60 -7.73 22.11
N GLN A 249 -25.01 -7.34 23.24
CA GLN A 249 -25.78 -7.13 24.48
C GLN A 249 -26.73 -5.94 24.28
N PRO A 250 -27.85 -5.90 25.03
CA PRO A 250 -28.87 -4.88 24.85
C PRO A 250 -28.40 -3.43 24.96
N ASP A 251 -27.35 -3.16 25.72
CA ASP A 251 -26.77 -1.84 25.97
C ASP A 251 -25.52 -1.53 25.17
N TRP A 252 -25.04 -2.48 24.35
CA TRP A 252 -23.84 -2.29 23.55
C TRP A 252 -24.10 -1.46 22.31
N PHE A 253 -23.14 -0.57 22.01
CA PHE A 253 -23.08 0.12 20.74
C PHE A 253 -22.48 -0.81 19.69
N MET A 254 -23.32 -1.27 18.77
CA MET A 254 -22.92 -2.15 17.67
C MET A 254 -22.70 -1.33 16.41
N PRO A 255 -21.44 -1.13 15.95
CA PRO A 255 -21.15 -0.29 14.77
C PRO A 255 -21.66 -0.93 13.50
N ILE A 256 -22.37 -0.15 12.66
CA ILE A 256 -22.92 -0.58 11.37
C ILE A 256 -22.08 -0.04 10.21
N LYS A 257 -21.81 1.27 10.15
CA LYS A 257 -21.06 1.90 9.08
C LYS A 257 -20.34 3.15 9.58
N SER A 258 -19.12 3.38 9.07
CA SER A 258 -18.43 4.65 9.24
C SER A 258 -18.76 5.58 8.08
N LEU A 259 -19.00 6.86 8.37
CA LEU A 259 -19.28 7.92 7.41
C LEU A 259 -18.27 9.06 7.61
N PRO A 260 -18.02 9.88 6.58
CA PRO A 260 -17.10 11.02 6.69
C PRO A 260 -17.53 12.01 7.78
N ASP A 261 -16.56 12.77 8.28
CA ASP A 261 -16.78 13.95 9.13
C ASP A 261 -16.21 15.19 8.39
N PRO A 262 -16.98 16.28 8.20
CA PRO A 262 -18.37 16.46 8.64
C PRO A 262 -19.39 15.64 7.82
N MET A 263 -20.46 15.21 8.51
CA MET A 263 -21.59 14.52 7.90
C MET A 263 -22.63 15.54 7.41
N ASP A 264 -23.38 15.19 6.37
CA ASP A 264 -24.56 15.96 5.94
C ASP A 264 -25.53 16.12 7.13
N PRO A 265 -25.89 17.35 7.51
CA PRO A 265 -26.82 17.61 8.61
C PRO A 265 -28.19 16.95 8.41
N ALA A 266 -28.69 16.84 7.17
CA ALA A 266 -29.95 16.18 6.88
C ALA A 266 -29.87 14.67 7.16
N LEU A 267 -28.80 14.03 6.71
CA LEU A 267 -28.56 12.61 6.98
C LEU A 267 -28.39 12.35 8.48
N LEU A 268 -27.66 13.21 9.20
CA LEU A 268 -27.51 13.10 10.66
C LEU A 268 -28.86 13.19 11.38
N GLN A 269 -29.74 14.12 10.95
CA GLN A 269 -31.08 14.26 11.53
C GLN A 269 -31.96 13.04 11.24
N GLU A 270 -31.92 12.49 10.04
CA GLU A 270 -32.66 11.29 9.69
C GLU A 270 -32.20 10.06 10.50
N LEU A 271 -30.88 9.86 10.63
CA LEU A 271 -30.30 8.78 11.42
C LEU A 271 -30.68 8.91 12.91
N ALA A 272 -30.59 10.13 13.47
CA ALA A 272 -30.94 10.39 14.86
C ALA A 272 -32.45 10.19 15.16
N GLY A 273 -33.31 10.25 14.14
CA GLY A 273 -34.74 10.00 14.23
C GLY A 273 -35.15 8.51 14.28
N ILE A 274 -34.19 7.58 14.11
CA ILE A 274 -34.47 6.12 14.09
C ILE A 274 -34.24 5.57 15.51
N PRO A 275 -35.27 5.02 16.21
CA PRO A 275 -35.10 4.43 17.54
C PRO A 275 -34.06 3.31 17.55
N GLY A 276 -33.10 3.39 18.46
CA GLY A 276 -32.01 2.43 18.57
C GLY A 276 -30.77 2.76 17.74
N VAL A 277 -30.83 3.77 16.84
CA VAL A 277 -29.67 4.24 16.08
C VAL A 277 -28.95 5.36 16.81
N VAL A 278 -27.61 5.26 16.87
CA VAL A 278 -26.75 6.26 17.48
C VAL A 278 -25.59 6.56 16.54
N VAL A 279 -25.25 7.84 16.41
CA VAL A 279 -24.06 8.30 15.68
C VAL A 279 -23.03 8.77 16.69
N ARG A 280 -21.80 8.24 16.60
CA ARG A 280 -20.69 8.61 17.48
C ARG A 280 -19.49 9.04 16.66
N GLN A 281 -18.86 10.15 17.03
CA GLN A 281 -17.56 10.50 16.51
C GLN A 281 -16.50 9.51 17.00
N TRP A 282 -15.64 9.05 16.08
CA TRP A 282 -14.62 8.06 16.37
C TRP A 282 -13.31 8.44 15.73
N PRO A 283 -12.17 8.36 16.43
CA PRO A 283 -10.88 8.64 15.83
C PRO A 283 -10.52 7.56 14.80
N GLU A 284 -10.14 8.00 13.59
CA GLU A 284 -9.77 7.12 12.48
C GLU A 284 -8.74 7.80 11.58
N ARG A 285 -8.00 6.99 10.78
CA ARG A 285 -7.13 7.52 9.73
C ARG A 285 -7.93 8.23 8.67
N VAL A 286 -7.55 9.47 8.34
CA VAL A 286 -8.20 10.30 7.32
C VAL A 286 -7.18 10.78 6.31
N TYR A 287 -7.59 10.82 5.04
CA TYR A 287 -6.80 11.29 3.89
C TYR A 287 -7.49 12.53 3.30
N PRO A 288 -7.14 13.76 3.74
CA PRO A 288 -7.85 14.99 3.35
C PRO A 288 -7.84 15.29 1.85
N ALA A 289 -6.76 14.90 1.16
CA ALA A 289 -6.63 15.09 -0.29
C ALA A 289 -7.40 14.02 -1.10
N GLY A 290 -7.94 12.98 -0.46
CA GLY A 290 -8.70 11.92 -1.10
C GLY A 290 -8.02 11.35 -2.35
N PRO A 291 -8.74 11.25 -3.49
CA PRO A 291 -8.20 10.68 -4.72
C PRO A 291 -6.99 11.42 -5.29
N ALA A 292 -6.86 12.71 -5.01
CA ALA A 292 -5.80 13.54 -5.58
C ALA A 292 -4.40 13.09 -5.16
N ALA A 293 -4.22 12.55 -3.94
CA ALA A 293 -2.93 12.10 -3.43
C ALA A 293 -2.85 10.58 -3.18
N ALA A 294 -3.86 9.82 -3.58
CA ALA A 294 -4.01 8.40 -3.25
C ALA A 294 -2.80 7.54 -3.65
N HIS A 295 -2.24 7.75 -4.84
CA HIS A 295 -1.08 7.00 -5.33
C HIS A 295 0.24 7.40 -4.63
N VAL A 296 0.27 8.58 -3.99
CA VAL A 296 1.40 9.04 -3.17
C VAL A 296 1.26 8.52 -1.75
N THR A 297 0.13 8.78 -1.10
CA THR A 297 -0.09 8.36 0.28
C THR A 297 -0.22 6.85 0.41
N GLY A 298 -0.86 6.21 -0.57
CA GLY A 298 -1.31 4.84 -0.43
C GLY A 298 -2.57 4.75 0.46
N TYR A 299 -2.80 3.57 1.02
CA TYR A 299 -3.97 3.26 1.85
C TYR A 299 -3.69 2.16 2.86
N LEU A 300 -4.57 2.04 3.85
CA LEU A 300 -4.53 1.03 4.90
C LEU A 300 -5.65 0.01 4.70
N THR A 301 -5.37 -1.27 4.97
CA THR A 301 -6.40 -2.29 5.20
C THR A 301 -6.11 -3.07 6.47
N GLU A 302 -7.10 -3.74 7.01
CA GLU A 302 -6.88 -4.72 8.06
C GLU A 302 -5.99 -5.86 7.54
N ILE A 303 -5.16 -6.40 8.43
CA ILE A 303 -4.35 -7.58 8.15
C ILE A 303 -5.25 -8.81 8.07
N THR A 304 -4.94 -9.69 7.12
CA THR A 304 -5.63 -10.97 7.00
C THR A 304 -5.11 -11.98 8.02
N ARG A 305 -5.87 -13.07 8.24
CA ARG A 305 -5.43 -14.15 9.15
C ARG A 305 -4.11 -14.78 8.69
N ASP A 306 -3.90 -14.93 7.38
CA ASP A 306 -2.68 -15.53 6.84
C ASP A 306 -1.47 -14.60 7.02
N GLU A 307 -1.67 -13.29 6.82
CA GLU A 307 -0.63 -12.29 7.09
C GLU A 307 -0.28 -12.22 8.57
N LEU A 308 -1.28 -12.34 9.45
CA LEU A 308 -1.06 -12.32 10.89
C LEU A 308 -0.14 -13.43 11.35
N GLN A 309 -0.19 -14.63 10.74
CA GLN A 309 0.74 -15.72 11.06
C GLN A 309 2.21 -15.34 10.85
N GLN A 310 2.50 -14.48 9.88
CA GLN A 310 3.84 -13.98 9.57
C GLN A 310 4.20 -12.70 10.34
N LEU A 311 3.20 -11.90 10.70
CA LEU A 311 3.39 -10.57 11.28
C LEU A 311 3.23 -10.56 12.81
N SER A 312 2.69 -11.62 13.42
CA SER A 312 2.53 -11.71 14.88
C SER A 312 3.86 -11.53 15.63
N GLU A 313 4.96 -12.09 15.11
CA GLU A 313 6.30 -11.90 15.67
C GLU A 313 6.80 -10.46 15.62
N ARG A 314 6.21 -9.64 14.73
CA ARG A 314 6.45 -8.20 14.65
C ARG A 314 5.50 -7.39 15.53
N GLY A 315 4.69 -8.05 16.36
CA GLY A 315 3.75 -7.43 17.30
C GLY A 315 2.47 -6.90 16.65
N TYR A 316 2.02 -7.48 15.52
CA TYR A 316 0.68 -7.22 15.01
C TYR A 316 -0.33 -8.13 15.68
N GLU A 317 -1.55 -7.60 15.86
CA GLU A 317 -2.68 -8.30 16.46
C GLU A 317 -3.88 -8.32 15.51
N PRO A 318 -4.86 -9.21 15.72
CA PRO A 318 -6.08 -9.22 14.92
C PRO A 318 -6.78 -7.85 14.94
N GLY A 319 -7.18 -7.36 13.75
CA GLY A 319 -7.81 -6.05 13.60
C GLY A 319 -6.82 -4.89 13.39
N ASP A 320 -5.52 -5.12 13.49
CA ASP A 320 -4.53 -4.10 13.11
C ASP A 320 -4.60 -3.81 11.61
N ARG A 321 -4.24 -2.58 11.25
CA ARG A 321 -4.14 -2.14 9.85
C ARG A 321 -2.69 -1.98 9.43
N ILE A 322 -2.42 -2.28 8.15
CA ILE A 322 -1.11 -2.18 7.54
C ILE A 322 -1.17 -1.36 6.25
N GLY A 323 -0.10 -0.62 5.94
CA GLY A 323 0.06 0.10 4.68
C GLY A 323 0.19 -0.84 3.50
N ARG A 324 -0.60 -0.60 2.43
CA ARG A 324 -0.64 -1.47 1.23
C ARG A 324 0.10 -0.91 0.05
N ALA A 325 0.23 0.39 -0.05
CA ALA A 325 0.87 1.07 -1.15
C ALA A 325 1.43 2.43 -0.70
N GLY A 326 2.21 3.06 -1.56
CA GLY A 326 2.70 4.42 -1.35
C GLY A 326 3.48 4.59 -0.05
N ILE A 327 3.41 5.79 0.50
CA ILE A 327 4.13 6.15 1.74
C ILE A 327 3.62 5.36 2.93
N GLU A 328 2.31 5.01 2.99
CA GLU A 328 1.79 4.15 4.05
C GLU A 328 2.51 2.81 4.14
N ALA A 329 2.84 2.20 2.98
CA ALA A 329 3.57 0.93 2.93
C ALA A 329 5.07 1.11 3.16
N TRP A 330 5.69 2.08 2.50
CA TRP A 330 7.13 2.32 2.60
C TRP A 330 7.55 2.72 4.03
N ALA A 331 6.76 3.60 4.65
CA ALA A 331 7.04 4.12 5.97
C ALA A 331 6.37 3.34 7.11
N GLU A 332 5.81 2.16 6.86
CA GLU A 332 5.07 1.37 7.85
C GLU A 332 5.82 1.25 9.18
N GLN A 333 7.12 0.94 9.14
CA GLN A 333 7.97 0.80 10.33
C GLN A 333 8.08 2.07 11.19
N TYR A 334 7.93 3.24 10.57
CA TYR A 334 7.97 4.54 11.25
C TYR A 334 6.58 5.01 11.68
N LEU A 335 5.60 4.87 10.77
CA LEU A 335 4.24 5.34 10.98
C LEU A 335 3.48 4.56 12.04
N ARG A 336 3.80 3.29 12.22
CA ARG A 336 3.12 2.42 13.17
C ARG A 336 3.56 2.65 14.61
N GLY A 337 4.83 3.00 14.85
CA GLY A 337 5.46 2.92 16.16
C GLY A 337 5.60 1.47 16.65
N LYS A 338 5.89 1.27 17.92
CA LYS A 338 5.91 -0.07 18.51
C LYS A 338 4.94 -0.14 19.68
N ARG A 339 4.08 -1.15 19.64
CA ARG A 339 3.13 -1.46 20.70
C ARG A 339 3.89 -1.87 21.95
N GLY A 340 3.49 -1.33 23.07
CA GLY A 340 3.88 -1.73 24.41
C GLY A 340 2.68 -2.17 25.21
N GLY A 341 2.82 -2.20 26.53
CA GLY A 341 1.73 -2.49 27.45
C GLY A 341 2.24 -2.86 28.84
N ARG A 342 1.29 -3.02 29.74
CA ARG A 342 1.53 -3.31 31.15
C ARG A 342 0.78 -4.58 31.54
N LEU A 343 1.48 -5.51 32.15
CA LEU A 343 0.89 -6.68 32.78
C LEU A 343 0.63 -6.34 34.25
N VAL A 344 -0.60 -6.37 34.64
CA VAL A 344 -1.03 -5.92 35.98
C VAL A 344 -1.93 -6.94 36.67
N ILE A 345 -1.97 -6.89 38.00
CA ILE A 345 -3.04 -7.50 38.77
C ILE A 345 -4.14 -6.44 38.98
N VAL A 346 -5.35 -6.79 38.55
CA VAL A 346 -6.56 -5.96 38.73
C VAL A 346 -7.47 -6.60 39.77
N GLY A 347 -7.99 -5.82 40.71
CA GLY A 347 -8.96 -6.29 41.69
C GLY A 347 -10.35 -6.54 41.09
N PRO A 348 -11.27 -7.19 41.85
CA PRO A 348 -12.67 -7.36 41.44
C PRO A 348 -13.41 -6.02 41.24
N ASP A 349 -12.89 -4.95 41.82
CA ASP A 349 -13.38 -3.56 41.68
C ASP A 349 -12.90 -2.88 40.41
N GLY A 350 -12.10 -3.59 39.56
CA GLY A 350 -11.52 -3.08 38.32
C GLY A 350 -10.31 -2.18 38.56
N GLN A 351 -9.83 -1.98 39.78
CA GLN A 351 -8.68 -1.14 40.09
C GLN A 351 -7.37 -1.93 39.94
N GLU A 352 -6.35 -1.29 39.38
CA GLU A 352 -4.99 -1.83 39.34
C GLU A 352 -4.41 -1.91 40.75
N ARG A 353 -3.95 -3.11 41.14
CA ARG A 353 -3.34 -3.35 42.44
C ARG A 353 -1.81 -3.48 42.38
N LYS A 354 -1.30 -4.10 41.31
CA LYS A 354 0.14 -4.35 41.19
C LYS A 354 0.55 -4.40 39.72
N LEU A 355 1.64 -3.71 39.41
CA LEU A 355 2.36 -3.87 38.14
C LEU A 355 3.26 -5.11 38.23
N LEU A 356 3.10 -6.05 37.31
CA LEU A 356 3.94 -7.25 37.19
C LEU A 356 5.08 -7.05 36.24
N ALA A 357 4.80 -6.45 35.08
CA ALA A 357 5.80 -6.15 34.06
C ALA A 357 5.31 -5.05 33.13
N GLU A 358 6.23 -4.39 32.43
CA GLU A 358 5.93 -3.35 31.45
C GLU A 358 6.86 -3.46 30.25
N VAL A 359 6.30 -3.28 29.04
CA VAL A 359 7.02 -3.03 27.81
C VAL A 359 6.67 -1.60 27.37
N PRO A 360 7.64 -0.67 27.34
CA PRO A 360 7.38 0.68 26.88
C PRO A 360 6.92 0.68 25.41
N SER A 361 5.88 1.45 25.08
CA SER A 361 5.54 1.72 23.69
C SER A 361 6.52 2.71 23.09
N GLU A 362 6.92 2.49 21.82
CA GLU A 362 7.70 3.48 21.08
C GLU A 362 6.74 4.32 20.23
N PRO A 363 6.76 5.66 20.39
CA PRO A 363 5.92 6.54 19.59
C PRO A 363 6.15 6.38 18.10
N ALA A 364 5.10 6.57 17.31
CA ALA A 364 5.22 6.67 15.86
C ALA A 364 5.91 7.98 15.45
N ALA A 365 6.47 7.99 14.23
CA ALA A 365 7.10 9.16 13.65
C ALA A 365 6.26 9.72 12.48
N ASP A 366 6.34 11.01 12.27
CA ASP A 366 5.72 11.70 11.14
C ASP A 366 6.61 11.60 9.91
N VAL A 367 6.00 11.48 8.74
CA VAL A 367 6.66 11.50 7.43
C VAL A 367 6.37 12.81 6.75
N VAL A 368 7.40 13.61 6.51
CA VAL A 368 7.31 14.83 5.71
C VAL A 368 7.69 14.50 4.28
N THR A 369 6.78 14.78 3.34
CA THR A 369 6.99 14.52 1.92
C THR A 369 7.54 15.73 1.19
N THR A 370 7.99 15.52 -0.05
CA THR A 370 8.35 16.58 -0.99
C THR A 370 7.15 17.21 -1.68
N ILE A 371 5.97 16.61 -1.55
CA ILE A 371 4.72 17.05 -2.20
C ILE A 371 4.31 18.46 -1.71
N ASP A 372 3.97 19.31 -2.63
CA ASP A 372 3.23 20.53 -2.35
C ASP A 372 1.73 20.29 -2.58
N LEU A 373 0.93 20.34 -1.52
CA LEU A 373 -0.48 19.98 -1.58
C LEU A 373 -1.27 20.89 -2.54
N ASP A 374 -0.94 22.18 -2.62
CA ASP A 374 -1.63 23.10 -3.54
C ASP A 374 -1.36 22.71 -4.98
N LEU A 375 -0.10 22.39 -5.31
CA LEU A 375 0.30 21.95 -6.63
C LEU A 375 -0.28 20.56 -6.97
N GLN A 376 -0.32 19.63 -6.01
CA GLN A 376 -0.93 18.32 -6.15
C GLN A 376 -2.42 18.43 -6.52
N MET A 377 -3.15 19.28 -5.80
CA MET A 377 -4.57 19.53 -6.06
C MET A 377 -4.80 20.20 -7.41
N ALA A 378 -3.97 21.19 -7.75
CA ALA A 378 -4.05 21.88 -9.04
C ALA A 378 -3.77 20.91 -10.21
N ALA A 379 -2.77 20.02 -10.08
CA ALA A 379 -2.46 19.01 -11.07
C ALA A 379 -3.61 18.00 -11.24
N TYR A 380 -4.20 17.54 -10.14
CA TYR A 380 -5.35 16.64 -10.17
C TYR A 380 -6.57 17.29 -10.86
N GLN A 381 -6.88 18.53 -10.51
CA GLN A 381 -7.97 19.28 -11.14
C GLN A 381 -7.73 19.55 -12.63
N ALA A 382 -6.48 19.89 -13.02
CA ALA A 382 -6.11 20.13 -14.40
C ALA A 382 -6.22 18.87 -15.27
N LEU A 383 -5.90 17.69 -14.73
CA LEU A 383 -6.09 16.41 -15.42
C LEU A 383 -7.59 16.08 -15.57
N GLY A 384 -8.39 16.38 -14.54
CA GLY A 384 -9.84 16.11 -14.50
C GLY A 384 -10.13 14.62 -14.66
N ASP A 385 -11.19 14.28 -15.39
CA ASP A 385 -11.66 12.90 -15.58
C ASP A 385 -10.85 12.12 -16.65
N ARG A 386 -9.80 12.72 -17.21
CA ARG A 386 -8.97 12.09 -18.24
C ARG A 386 -8.12 10.98 -17.63
N THR A 387 -8.00 9.88 -18.35
CA THR A 387 -7.04 8.83 -18.02
C THR A 387 -5.63 9.27 -18.37
N GLY A 388 -4.73 9.25 -17.37
CA GLY A 388 -3.35 9.71 -17.59
C GLY A 388 -2.60 9.99 -16.31
N SER A 389 -1.51 10.75 -16.44
CA SER A 389 -0.71 11.15 -15.27
C SER A 389 -0.04 12.52 -15.47
N ILE A 390 0.25 13.16 -14.34
CA ILE A 390 1.06 14.38 -14.26
C ILE A 390 2.13 14.16 -13.19
N VAL A 391 3.40 14.44 -13.54
CA VAL A 391 4.49 14.46 -12.57
C VAL A 391 5.20 15.81 -12.65
N VAL A 392 5.41 16.42 -11.50
CA VAL A 392 6.21 17.65 -11.35
C VAL A 392 7.33 17.35 -10.36
N LEU A 393 8.56 17.68 -10.74
CA LEU A 393 9.72 17.51 -9.86
C LEU A 393 10.64 18.72 -9.89
N ASP A 394 11.46 18.88 -8.84
CA ASP A 394 12.58 19.80 -8.79
C ASP A 394 13.75 19.24 -9.59
N PRO A 395 14.16 19.85 -10.70
CA PRO A 395 15.24 19.35 -11.53
C PRO A 395 16.62 19.36 -10.86
N ASN A 396 16.78 20.06 -9.73
CA ASN A 396 18.06 20.19 -9.05
C ASN A 396 18.28 19.20 -7.91
N SER A 397 17.24 18.43 -7.56
CA SER A 397 17.30 17.47 -6.45
C SER A 397 16.63 16.12 -6.74
N GLY A 398 15.70 16.08 -7.71
CA GLY A 398 14.84 14.92 -7.96
C GLY A 398 13.63 14.85 -7.01
N ALA A 399 13.41 15.84 -6.15
CA ALA A 399 12.25 15.90 -5.27
C ALA A 399 10.95 16.00 -6.08
N ILE A 400 10.00 15.09 -5.87
CA ILE A 400 8.70 15.10 -6.55
C ILE A 400 7.77 16.06 -5.84
N LEU A 401 7.37 17.15 -6.52
CA LEU A 401 6.52 18.22 -5.97
C LEU A 401 5.03 17.92 -6.15
N ALA A 402 4.68 17.17 -7.20
CA ALA A 402 3.33 16.63 -7.42
C ALA A 402 3.40 15.36 -8.28
N MET A 403 2.55 14.38 -7.98
CA MET A 403 2.38 13.16 -8.76
C MET A 403 0.91 12.75 -8.77
N VAL A 404 0.30 12.79 -9.93
CA VAL A 404 -1.10 12.44 -10.16
C VAL A 404 -1.18 11.27 -11.13
N SER A 405 -2.02 10.30 -10.81
CA SER A 405 -2.44 9.22 -11.70
C SER A 405 -3.96 9.13 -11.68
N ASN A 406 -4.59 9.10 -12.83
CA ASN A 406 -6.04 9.00 -12.97
C ASN A 406 -6.39 7.97 -14.07
N PRO A 407 -7.45 7.14 -13.95
CA PRO A 407 -8.37 7.09 -12.80
C PRO A 407 -7.67 6.81 -11.47
N SER A 408 -8.20 7.42 -10.41
CA SER A 408 -7.70 7.27 -9.05
C SER A 408 -8.78 6.62 -8.17
N PHE A 409 -8.47 6.43 -6.90
CA PHE A 409 -9.35 5.88 -5.88
C PHE A 409 -9.33 6.77 -4.65
N ASP A 410 -10.36 6.71 -3.80
CA ASP A 410 -10.34 7.40 -2.52
C ASP A 410 -9.84 6.46 -1.41
N PRO A 411 -8.65 6.73 -0.79
CA PRO A 411 -8.12 5.90 0.28
C PRO A 411 -9.02 5.87 1.53
N ASN A 412 -9.86 6.89 1.73
CA ASN A 412 -10.82 6.90 2.83
C ASN A 412 -11.85 5.76 2.73
N GLN A 413 -12.16 5.25 1.54
CA GLN A 413 -13.10 4.14 1.37
C GLN A 413 -12.61 2.85 2.03
N PHE A 414 -11.30 2.63 2.12
CA PHE A 414 -10.74 1.48 2.85
C PHE A 414 -10.91 1.61 4.37
N ILE A 415 -11.09 2.83 4.87
CA ILE A 415 -11.35 3.13 6.28
C ILE A 415 -12.87 3.09 6.59
N LEU A 416 -13.66 3.72 5.73
CA LEU A 416 -15.12 3.86 5.90
C LEU A 416 -15.90 2.60 5.55
N GLY A 417 -15.25 1.67 4.82
CA GLY A 417 -15.88 0.50 4.23
C GLY A 417 -16.46 0.78 2.84
N HIS A 418 -16.38 -0.23 1.99
CA HIS A 418 -16.86 -0.14 0.61
C HIS A 418 -18.37 -0.37 0.51
N THR A 419 -19.02 0.36 -0.43
CA THR A 419 -20.30 -0.05 -1.03
C THR A 419 -20.00 -1.00 -2.20
N GLU A 420 -21.00 -1.71 -2.71
CA GLU A 420 -20.85 -2.55 -3.92
C GLU A 420 -20.35 -1.73 -5.11
N GLU A 421 -20.88 -0.52 -5.29
CA GLU A 421 -20.47 0.39 -6.35
C GLU A 421 -19.01 0.84 -6.21
N SER A 422 -18.61 1.28 -5.01
CA SER A 422 -17.24 1.71 -4.78
C SER A 422 -16.24 0.57 -4.88
N TRP A 423 -16.63 -0.64 -4.46
CA TRP A 423 -15.81 -1.83 -4.63
C TRP A 423 -15.65 -2.21 -6.10
N ALA A 424 -16.75 -2.19 -6.89
CA ALA A 424 -16.69 -2.41 -8.32
C ALA A 424 -15.83 -1.36 -9.03
N ALA A 425 -15.93 -0.08 -8.63
CA ALA A 425 -15.13 1.00 -9.20
C ALA A 425 -13.64 0.83 -8.92
N ILE A 426 -13.23 0.39 -7.72
CA ILE A 426 -11.83 0.15 -7.36
C ILE A 426 -11.26 -1.07 -8.11
N ASN A 427 -12.07 -2.09 -8.36
CA ASN A 427 -11.66 -3.32 -9.03
C ASN A 427 -11.96 -3.32 -10.54
N ASP A 428 -12.27 -2.17 -11.12
CA ASP A 428 -12.49 -2.05 -12.57
C ASP A 428 -11.23 -2.40 -13.35
N GLU A 429 -11.24 -3.54 -14.02
CA GLU A 429 -10.12 -4.07 -14.80
C GLU A 429 -9.76 -3.21 -16.03
N GLN A 430 -10.70 -2.44 -16.56
CA GLN A 430 -10.48 -1.56 -17.71
C GLN A 430 -9.90 -0.22 -17.25
N ARG A 431 -10.47 0.38 -16.22
CA ARG A 431 -10.03 1.67 -15.69
C ARG A 431 -8.77 1.57 -14.81
N ARG A 432 -8.62 0.45 -14.08
CA ARG A 432 -7.46 0.13 -13.21
C ARG A 432 -7.06 1.28 -12.29
N PRO A 433 -7.94 1.73 -11.39
CA PRO A 433 -7.69 2.93 -10.57
C PRO A 433 -6.57 2.77 -9.55
N LEU A 434 -6.23 1.54 -9.13
CA LEU A 434 -5.11 1.28 -8.21
C LEU A 434 -3.74 1.35 -8.91
N LEU A 435 -3.71 1.38 -10.25
CA LEU A 435 -2.48 1.42 -11.03
C LEU A 435 -1.90 2.84 -11.07
N ASN A 436 -0.68 3.01 -10.57
CA ASN A 436 0.04 4.28 -10.70
C ASN A 436 0.63 4.42 -12.11
N ARG A 437 -0.06 5.17 -12.96
CA ARG A 437 0.36 5.41 -14.36
C ARG A 437 1.65 6.21 -14.49
N ALA A 438 2.05 6.92 -13.44
CA ALA A 438 3.29 7.69 -13.46
C ALA A 438 4.53 6.80 -13.42
N THR A 439 4.45 5.61 -12.79
CA THR A 439 5.62 4.75 -12.52
C THR A 439 5.47 3.31 -13.02
N GLN A 440 4.23 2.79 -13.12
CA GLN A 440 3.98 1.37 -13.34
C GLN A 440 3.53 1.02 -14.77
N VAL A 441 3.47 1.99 -15.66
CA VAL A 441 3.09 1.77 -17.07
C VAL A 441 4.08 2.42 -18.00
N GLY A 442 4.63 1.61 -18.91
CA GLY A 442 5.44 2.11 -20.03
C GLY A 442 4.56 2.45 -21.22
N TYR A 443 4.73 3.65 -21.75
CA TYR A 443 4.00 4.17 -22.91
C TYR A 443 4.96 4.54 -24.04
N PRO A 444 4.55 4.47 -25.32
CA PRO A 444 5.26 5.17 -26.37
C PRO A 444 5.16 6.69 -26.11
N ILE A 445 6.28 7.40 -26.21
CA ILE A 445 6.34 8.82 -25.84
C ILE A 445 6.31 9.77 -27.04
N GLY A 446 6.36 9.21 -28.23
CA GLY A 446 6.29 9.99 -29.46
C GLY A 446 7.38 11.06 -29.56
N SER A 447 7.02 12.19 -30.11
CA SER A 447 7.96 13.30 -30.41
C SER A 447 8.68 13.89 -29.18
N THR A 448 8.33 13.53 -27.94
CA THR A 448 9.13 13.92 -26.77
C THR A 448 10.50 13.23 -26.76
N PHE A 449 10.65 12.09 -27.45
CA PHE A 449 11.93 11.40 -27.63
C PHE A 449 12.92 12.15 -28.56
N LYS A 450 12.46 13.06 -29.42
CA LYS A 450 13.30 13.73 -30.42
C LYS A 450 14.49 14.50 -29.83
N VAL A 451 14.44 14.88 -28.55
CA VAL A 451 15.59 15.48 -27.85
C VAL A 451 16.76 14.49 -27.74
N VAL A 452 16.46 13.21 -27.56
CA VAL A 452 17.47 12.13 -27.50
C VAL A 452 18.08 11.91 -28.90
N THR A 453 17.23 11.89 -29.92
CA THR A 453 17.68 11.73 -31.32
C THR A 453 18.52 12.93 -31.80
N MET A 454 18.11 14.16 -31.40
CA MET A 454 18.90 15.36 -31.65
C MET A 454 20.27 15.29 -30.96
N ALA A 455 20.29 14.89 -29.69
CA ALA A 455 21.55 14.71 -28.96
C ALA A 455 22.47 13.67 -29.62
N ALA A 456 21.93 12.50 -30.00
CA ALA A 456 22.67 11.46 -30.68
C ALA A 456 23.20 11.92 -32.04
N GLY A 457 22.37 12.62 -32.84
CA GLY A 457 22.76 13.18 -34.13
C GLY A 457 23.88 14.22 -34.02
N MET A 458 23.79 15.13 -33.07
CA MET A 458 24.83 16.12 -32.79
C MET A 458 26.13 15.46 -32.32
N GLN A 459 26.04 14.50 -31.40
CA GLN A 459 27.19 13.83 -30.79
C GLN A 459 27.91 12.89 -31.76
N HIS A 460 27.18 12.11 -32.54
CA HIS A 460 27.77 11.02 -33.35
C HIS A 460 27.85 11.31 -34.83
N LEU A 461 27.02 12.19 -35.38
CA LEU A 461 27.05 12.55 -36.80
C LEU A 461 27.67 13.93 -37.05
N GLY A 462 28.09 14.65 -36.00
CA GLY A 462 28.68 15.99 -36.13
C GLY A 462 27.67 17.07 -36.56
N LEU A 463 26.36 16.82 -36.34
CA LEU A 463 25.32 17.79 -36.66
C LEU A 463 25.40 18.99 -35.72
N THR A 464 24.96 20.14 -36.20
CA THR A 464 24.78 21.36 -35.42
C THR A 464 23.31 21.79 -35.47
N ALA A 465 22.90 22.68 -34.59
CA ALA A 465 21.55 23.26 -34.61
C ALA A 465 21.20 23.90 -35.97
N GLN A 466 22.20 24.34 -36.73
CA GLN A 466 22.09 24.99 -38.04
C GLN A 466 22.14 24.01 -39.21
N SER A 467 22.46 22.74 -39.00
CA SER A 467 22.44 21.71 -40.03
C SER A 467 21.07 21.66 -40.70
N VAL A 468 21.05 21.76 -42.03
CA VAL A 468 19.82 21.92 -42.83
C VAL A 468 19.37 20.59 -43.39
N PHE A 469 18.08 20.31 -43.26
CA PHE A 469 17.41 19.11 -43.78
C PHE A 469 16.18 19.48 -44.59
N ASP A 470 15.82 18.64 -45.51
CA ASP A 470 14.50 18.67 -46.13
C ASP A 470 13.49 17.92 -45.23
N CYS A 471 12.33 18.53 -45.00
CA CYS A 471 11.22 17.93 -44.27
C CYS A 471 10.06 17.63 -45.22
N PRO A 472 10.16 16.55 -46.07
CA PRO A 472 9.09 16.15 -46.95
C PRO A 472 7.91 15.53 -46.16
N ALA A 473 6.75 15.43 -46.81
CA ALA A 473 5.57 14.78 -46.23
C ALA A 473 5.77 13.30 -45.91
N THR A 474 6.69 12.65 -46.64
CA THR A 474 6.97 11.20 -46.52
C THR A 474 8.47 10.91 -46.55
N PHE A 475 8.84 9.82 -45.87
CA PHE A 475 10.17 9.27 -45.86
C PHE A 475 10.12 7.76 -46.17
N SER A 476 11.06 7.27 -46.97
CA SER A 476 11.20 5.85 -47.29
C SER A 476 12.66 5.46 -47.24
N LEU A 477 12.96 4.26 -46.78
CA LEU A 477 14.30 3.69 -46.86
C LEU A 477 14.54 3.05 -48.24
N PRO A 478 15.74 3.14 -48.80
CA PRO A 478 16.08 2.46 -50.04
C PRO A 478 15.78 0.95 -49.95
N GLY A 479 15.06 0.42 -50.93
CA GLY A 479 14.68 -1.00 -50.97
C GLY A 479 13.53 -1.41 -50.04
N SER A 480 12.91 -0.49 -49.30
CA SER A 480 11.75 -0.75 -48.46
C SER A 480 10.46 -0.28 -49.11
N SER A 481 9.40 -1.04 -49.00
CA SER A 481 8.04 -0.63 -49.38
C SER A 481 7.33 0.20 -48.27
N GLN A 482 7.93 0.27 -47.08
CA GLN A 482 7.37 1.03 -45.95
C GLN A 482 7.54 2.53 -46.17
N VAL A 483 6.49 3.29 -45.93
CA VAL A 483 6.44 4.74 -46.02
C VAL A 483 6.10 5.32 -44.67
N TRP A 484 7.01 6.10 -44.10
CA TRP A 484 6.78 6.89 -42.89
C TRP A 484 6.28 8.28 -43.24
N ARG A 485 5.46 8.89 -42.41
CA ARG A 485 4.79 10.17 -42.67
C ARG A 485 5.18 11.25 -41.68
N ASP A 486 5.31 12.48 -42.18
CA ASP A 486 5.25 13.65 -41.30
C ASP A 486 3.82 13.86 -40.81
N TRP A 487 3.68 14.51 -39.65
CA TRP A 487 2.36 14.92 -39.15
C TRP A 487 1.70 15.97 -40.06
N ASN A 488 2.53 16.81 -40.78
CA ASN A 488 2.04 17.70 -41.80
C ASN A 488 2.03 16.98 -43.17
N PRO A 489 0.82 16.73 -43.75
CA PRO A 489 0.71 15.97 -44.97
C PRO A 489 1.31 16.67 -46.22
N GLN A 490 1.69 17.94 -46.10
CA GLN A 490 2.37 18.71 -47.17
C GLN A 490 3.89 18.78 -46.98
N GLY A 491 4.42 18.25 -45.87
CA GLY A 491 5.78 18.51 -45.46
C GLY A 491 5.97 19.93 -44.93
N GLN A 492 7.20 20.27 -44.57
CA GLN A 492 7.52 21.57 -43.91
C GLN A 492 8.69 22.30 -44.60
N GLY A 493 9.10 21.80 -45.77
CA GLY A 493 10.18 22.39 -46.55
C GLY A 493 11.57 22.20 -45.96
N ARG A 494 12.46 23.15 -46.16
CA ARG A 494 13.83 23.10 -45.63
C ARG A 494 13.91 23.69 -44.25
N LEU A 495 14.38 22.93 -43.28
CA LEU A 495 14.49 23.33 -41.90
C LEU A 495 15.92 23.14 -41.36
N SER A 496 16.38 24.03 -40.49
CA SER A 496 17.52 23.72 -39.64
C SER A 496 17.11 22.61 -38.64
N LEU A 497 18.06 21.90 -38.05
CA LEU A 497 17.82 20.90 -37.02
C LEU A 497 17.08 21.51 -35.81
N HIS A 498 17.44 22.75 -35.44
CA HIS A 498 16.72 23.54 -34.47
C HIS A 498 15.22 23.66 -34.80
N ASN A 499 14.89 24.15 -36.02
CA ASN A 499 13.50 24.33 -36.45
C ASN A 499 12.78 22.99 -36.66
N ALA A 500 13.49 21.93 -37.03
CA ALA A 500 12.91 20.60 -37.11
C ALA A 500 12.44 20.09 -35.72
N LEU A 501 13.15 20.42 -34.62
CA LEU A 501 12.69 20.14 -33.28
C LEU A 501 11.51 21.06 -32.88
N VAL A 502 11.60 22.38 -33.19
CA VAL A 502 10.58 23.39 -32.89
C VAL A 502 9.23 23.02 -33.51
N GLN A 503 9.23 22.68 -34.77
CA GLN A 503 8.05 22.32 -35.57
C GLN A 503 7.74 20.81 -35.51
N SER A 504 8.56 20.03 -34.78
CA SER A 504 8.38 18.60 -34.60
C SER A 504 8.33 17.79 -35.92
N CYS A 505 9.11 18.17 -36.95
CA CYS A 505 9.19 17.43 -38.19
C CYS A 505 9.61 15.96 -37.95
N ASN A 506 8.79 14.99 -38.37
CA ASN A 506 9.12 13.56 -38.22
C ASN A 506 10.21 13.13 -39.19
N THR A 507 10.08 13.55 -40.44
CA THR A 507 10.94 13.05 -41.55
C THR A 507 12.40 13.45 -41.39
N VAL A 508 12.72 14.58 -40.77
CA VAL A 508 14.09 14.93 -40.37
C VAL A 508 14.65 13.95 -39.33
N PHE A 509 13.87 13.61 -38.31
CA PHE A 509 14.30 12.67 -37.29
C PHE A 509 14.37 11.22 -37.77
N PHE A 510 13.54 10.83 -38.76
CA PHE A 510 13.67 9.56 -39.48
C PHE A 510 15.02 9.48 -40.24
N GLN A 511 15.42 10.55 -40.91
CA GLN A 511 16.73 10.63 -41.60
C GLN A 511 17.88 10.47 -40.60
N ILE A 512 17.82 11.17 -39.46
CA ILE A 512 18.87 11.08 -38.43
C ILE A 512 18.91 9.67 -37.83
N GLY A 513 17.76 9.07 -37.51
CA GLY A 513 17.68 7.71 -36.95
C GLY A 513 18.25 6.66 -37.93
N ALA A 514 17.90 6.77 -39.21
CA ALA A 514 18.42 5.89 -40.24
C ALA A 514 19.93 6.05 -40.45
N GLU A 515 20.47 7.26 -40.30
CA GLU A 515 21.90 7.53 -40.47
C GLU A 515 22.69 7.04 -39.24
N LEU A 516 22.17 7.24 -38.02
CA LEU A 516 22.75 6.68 -36.79
C LEU A 516 22.84 5.15 -36.87
N ASP A 517 21.77 4.49 -37.31
CA ASP A 517 21.70 3.04 -37.48
C ASP A 517 22.70 2.54 -38.53
N SER A 518 22.89 3.28 -39.64
CA SER A 518 23.86 2.94 -40.65
C SER A 518 25.29 3.01 -40.16
N ARG A 519 25.56 3.92 -39.24
CA ARG A 519 26.87 4.07 -38.61
C ARG A 519 27.13 2.98 -37.58
N GLU A 520 26.19 2.79 -36.67
CA GLU A 520 26.18 1.74 -35.65
C GLU A 520 24.75 1.58 -35.05
N PRO A 521 24.12 0.40 -35.17
CA PRO A 521 22.71 0.21 -34.78
C PRO A 521 22.39 0.51 -33.32
N ASN A 522 23.39 0.51 -32.40
CA ASN A 522 23.19 0.71 -30.97
C ASN A 522 23.27 2.19 -30.54
N LEU A 523 23.75 3.13 -31.37
CA LEU A 523 24.01 4.52 -30.95
C LEU A 523 22.78 5.21 -30.32
N LEU A 524 21.63 5.08 -30.97
CA LEU A 524 20.41 5.72 -30.48
C LEU A 524 19.89 5.06 -29.19
N ALA A 525 19.95 3.73 -29.10
CA ALA A 525 19.58 3.00 -27.89
C ALA A 525 20.52 3.31 -26.74
N GLN A 526 21.84 3.42 -26.97
CA GLN A 526 22.81 3.84 -25.96
C GLN A 526 22.53 5.25 -25.46
N MET A 527 22.25 6.20 -26.34
CA MET A 527 21.89 7.56 -25.99
C MET A 527 20.58 7.58 -25.16
N ALA A 528 19.57 6.78 -25.54
CA ALA A 528 18.32 6.67 -24.79
C ALA A 528 18.57 6.15 -23.35
N ARG A 529 19.40 5.12 -23.19
CA ARG A 529 19.78 4.62 -21.85
C ARG A 529 20.54 5.66 -21.03
N ALA A 530 21.41 6.43 -21.67
CA ALA A 530 22.13 7.51 -21.01
C ALA A 530 21.20 8.67 -20.56
N PHE A 531 20.04 8.84 -21.20
CA PHE A 531 18.98 9.73 -20.76
C PHE A 531 18.10 9.13 -19.67
N GLY A 532 18.43 7.92 -19.18
CA GLY A 532 17.75 7.27 -18.06
C GLY A 532 16.60 6.35 -18.47
N PHE A 533 16.35 6.12 -19.76
CA PHE A 533 15.32 5.20 -20.22
C PHE A 533 15.77 3.73 -20.17
N GLY A 534 14.84 2.81 -20.08
CA GLY A 534 15.09 1.37 -20.07
C GLY A 534 15.59 0.80 -18.74
N SER A 535 15.58 1.58 -17.68
CA SER A 535 15.86 1.18 -16.30
C SER A 535 14.95 1.94 -15.34
N GLU A 536 14.64 1.36 -14.19
CA GLU A 536 13.93 2.04 -13.12
C GLU A 536 14.68 3.31 -12.70
N THR A 537 13.93 4.35 -12.29
CA THR A 537 14.53 5.59 -11.78
C THR A 537 15.10 5.39 -10.37
N GLY A 538 14.65 4.36 -9.68
CA GLY A 538 15.08 3.97 -8.35
C GLY A 538 14.39 4.78 -7.25
N ILE A 539 13.20 5.34 -7.50
CA ILE A 539 12.36 5.95 -6.45
C ILE A 539 12.06 4.91 -5.37
N PRO A 540 12.43 5.18 -4.11
CA PRO A 540 12.35 4.15 -3.07
C PRO A 540 10.93 3.88 -2.58
N GLU A 541 10.02 4.82 -2.72
CA GLU A 541 8.69 4.79 -2.09
C GLU A 541 7.61 4.13 -2.94
N LEU A 542 7.87 3.91 -4.23
CA LEU A 542 6.87 3.41 -5.18
C LEU A 542 7.43 2.29 -6.06
N PRO A 543 6.59 1.33 -6.46
CA PRO A 543 6.97 0.37 -7.48
C PRO A 543 7.08 1.04 -8.86
N GLU A 544 8.04 0.58 -9.65
CA GLU A 544 8.32 1.07 -11.00
C GLU A 544 8.35 -0.05 -12.03
N VAL A 545 8.29 0.34 -13.31
CA VAL A 545 8.68 -0.49 -14.44
C VAL A 545 9.80 0.17 -15.21
N ALA A 546 10.76 -0.64 -15.69
CA ALA A 546 11.94 -0.15 -16.39
C ALA A 546 11.64 0.47 -17.78
N GLY A 547 10.45 0.24 -18.33
CA GLY A 547 10.19 0.57 -19.74
C GLY A 547 10.97 -0.32 -20.70
N VAL A 548 11.06 0.09 -21.97
CA VAL A 548 11.76 -0.66 -23.02
C VAL A 548 12.58 0.29 -23.89
N VAL A 549 13.88 0.06 -23.96
CA VAL A 549 14.76 0.64 -24.98
C VAL A 549 15.18 -0.46 -25.94
N PRO A 550 14.56 -0.54 -27.13
CA PRO A 550 14.86 -1.61 -28.08
C PRO A 550 16.23 -1.40 -28.73
N ASP A 551 16.92 -2.51 -28.95
CA ASP A 551 18.17 -2.60 -29.75
C ASP A 551 18.23 -3.96 -30.47
N PRO A 552 19.23 -4.23 -31.30
CA PRO A 552 19.35 -5.50 -32.02
C PRO A 552 19.31 -6.74 -31.10
N GLU A 553 19.99 -6.71 -29.97
CA GLU A 553 20.02 -7.83 -29.01
C GLU A 553 18.67 -8.01 -28.36
N TRP A 554 18.05 -6.93 -27.86
CA TRP A 554 16.73 -6.95 -27.26
C TRP A 554 15.70 -7.53 -28.24
N LYS A 555 15.68 -7.07 -29.50
CA LYS A 555 14.70 -7.53 -30.48
C LYS A 555 14.87 -9.02 -30.80
N LEU A 556 16.09 -9.48 -31.00
CA LEU A 556 16.37 -10.90 -31.22
C LEU A 556 15.93 -11.75 -30.03
N ARG A 557 16.26 -11.34 -28.81
CA ARG A 557 15.95 -12.08 -27.58
C ARG A 557 14.45 -12.11 -27.26
N THR A 558 13.73 -11.00 -27.45
CA THR A 558 12.34 -10.87 -27.00
C THR A 558 11.31 -11.10 -28.08
N GLN A 559 11.63 -10.78 -29.36
CA GLN A 559 10.73 -10.92 -30.50
C GLN A 559 11.12 -12.12 -31.40
N GLY A 560 12.31 -12.68 -31.25
CA GLY A 560 12.83 -13.73 -32.12
C GLY A 560 13.11 -13.26 -33.56
N ASP A 561 13.25 -11.96 -33.75
CA ASP A 561 13.41 -11.32 -35.05
C ASP A 561 14.65 -10.44 -35.07
N TYR A 562 15.23 -10.25 -36.27
CA TYR A 562 16.41 -9.41 -36.46
C TYR A 562 16.04 -7.93 -36.51
N TRP A 563 16.96 -7.08 -36.06
CA TRP A 563 16.86 -5.64 -36.17
C TRP A 563 16.85 -5.20 -37.64
N ALA A 564 15.92 -4.33 -37.93
CA ALA A 564 15.81 -3.71 -39.24
C ALA A 564 15.99 -2.18 -39.12
N ARG A 565 16.50 -1.54 -40.17
CA ARG A 565 16.64 -0.07 -40.19
C ARG A 565 15.35 0.69 -39.90
N GLY A 566 14.19 0.09 -40.22
CA GLY A 566 12.88 0.62 -39.89
C GLY A 566 12.61 0.70 -38.39
N ASP A 567 13.22 -0.18 -37.60
CA ASP A 567 13.12 -0.13 -36.13
C ASP A 567 13.79 1.13 -35.57
N ALA A 568 14.99 1.47 -36.11
CA ALA A 568 15.70 2.70 -35.75
C ALA A 568 14.93 3.97 -36.16
N VAL A 569 14.27 3.94 -37.35
CA VAL A 569 13.40 5.04 -37.81
C VAL A 569 12.24 5.27 -36.83
N ASN A 570 11.59 4.20 -36.40
CA ASN A 570 10.49 4.30 -35.40
C ASN A 570 11.02 4.78 -34.03
N LEU A 571 12.15 4.22 -33.59
CA LEU A 571 12.78 4.62 -32.31
C LEU A 571 13.14 6.11 -32.31
N ALA A 572 13.60 6.65 -33.47
CA ALA A 572 14.03 8.06 -33.58
C ALA A 572 12.95 9.08 -33.23
N ILE A 573 11.69 8.68 -33.20
CA ILE A 573 10.56 9.52 -32.79
C ILE A 573 9.81 8.95 -31.56
N GLY A 574 10.42 8.03 -30.81
CA GLY A 574 9.85 7.45 -29.61
C GLY A 574 8.64 6.54 -29.85
N GLN A 575 8.71 5.78 -30.96
CA GLN A 575 7.68 4.85 -31.40
C GLN A 575 8.27 3.43 -31.59
N GLY A 576 7.49 2.52 -32.12
CA GLY A 576 7.86 1.11 -32.31
C GLY A 576 7.81 0.37 -30.96
N PHE A 577 8.91 -0.27 -30.58
CA PHE A 577 9.00 -1.04 -29.34
C PHE A 577 9.41 -0.20 -28.11
N PHE A 578 9.71 1.09 -28.30
CA PHE A 578 10.14 1.97 -27.22
C PHE A 578 8.98 2.27 -26.25
N LEU A 579 9.23 2.04 -24.95
CA LEU A 579 8.28 2.34 -23.88
C LEU A 579 9.00 3.03 -22.72
N ALA A 580 8.42 4.11 -22.20
CA ALA A 580 8.90 4.79 -20.99
C ALA A 580 7.75 5.22 -20.08
N THR A 581 8.03 5.29 -18.77
CA THR A 581 7.09 5.84 -17.81
C THR A 581 7.11 7.38 -17.84
N PRO A 582 6.01 8.04 -17.45
CA PRO A 582 6.01 9.50 -17.27
C PRO A 582 7.12 10.00 -16.34
N LEU A 583 7.43 9.27 -15.27
CA LEU A 583 8.52 9.64 -14.37
C LEU A 583 9.89 9.63 -15.07
N GLN A 584 10.17 8.64 -15.91
CA GLN A 584 11.41 8.62 -16.71
C GLN A 584 11.48 9.80 -17.69
N VAL A 585 10.34 10.15 -18.31
CA VAL A 585 10.30 11.29 -19.26
C VAL A 585 10.61 12.60 -18.56
N VAL A 586 9.99 12.89 -17.42
CA VAL A 586 10.24 14.14 -16.73
C VAL A 586 11.65 14.21 -16.15
N ASP A 587 12.22 13.10 -15.71
CA ASP A 587 13.59 13.03 -15.19
C ASP A 587 14.63 13.32 -16.28
N ALA A 588 14.44 12.77 -17.50
CA ALA A 588 15.27 13.09 -18.66
C ALA A 588 15.24 14.60 -19.02
N TYR A 589 14.06 15.24 -18.92
CA TYR A 589 13.94 16.67 -19.18
C TYR A 589 14.48 17.53 -18.02
N ALA A 590 14.37 17.04 -16.80
CA ALA A 590 15.02 17.66 -15.63
C ALA A 590 16.55 17.67 -15.79
N ALA A 591 17.14 16.59 -16.30
CA ALA A 591 18.56 16.52 -16.59
C ALA A 591 18.97 17.53 -17.68
N LEU A 592 18.15 17.72 -18.72
CA LEU A 592 18.39 18.79 -19.71
C LEU A 592 18.30 20.19 -19.08
N ALA A 593 17.47 20.37 -18.05
CA ALA A 593 17.28 21.65 -17.40
C ALA A 593 18.42 22.04 -16.45
N ASN A 594 19.01 21.06 -15.74
CA ASN A 594 19.95 21.27 -14.62
C ASN A 594 21.44 21.17 -14.99
N GLY A 595 21.79 21.04 -16.25
CA GLY A 595 23.19 20.89 -16.69
C GLY A 595 23.64 19.44 -16.90
N GLY A 596 22.72 18.48 -16.95
CA GLY A 596 22.96 17.10 -17.37
C GLY A 596 22.88 16.06 -16.26
N THR A 597 22.59 16.43 -15.01
CA THR A 597 22.51 15.46 -13.90
C THR A 597 21.16 14.76 -13.86
N LEU A 598 21.15 13.44 -13.96
CA LEU A 598 20.00 12.60 -13.66
C LEU A 598 19.97 12.35 -12.15
N TRP A 599 18.91 12.75 -11.49
CA TRP A 599 18.72 12.50 -10.06
C TRP A 599 17.85 11.26 -9.84
N GLN A 600 18.06 10.58 -8.71
CA GLN A 600 17.10 9.59 -8.20
C GLN A 600 15.89 10.35 -7.67
N PRO A 601 14.68 10.16 -8.25
CA PRO A 601 13.48 10.80 -7.72
C PRO A 601 13.14 10.29 -6.33
N TYR A 602 12.48 11.12 -5.51
CA TYR A 602 12.03 10.73 -4.17
C TYR A 602 10.80 11.53 -3.73
N LEU A 603 9.99 10.92 -2.85
CA LEU A 603 8.78 11.48 -2.28
C LEU A 603 8.91 11.86 -0.81
N VAL A 604 9.77 11.17 -0.06
CA VAL A 604 9.95 11.42 1.38
C VAL A 604 11.15 12.32 1.60
N GLN A 605 10.92 13.49 2.19
CA GLN A 605 11.96 14.43 2.56
C GLN A 605 12.63 14.04 3.88
N GLU A 606 11.82 13.76 4.91
CA GLU A 606 12.32 13.36 6.23
C GLU A 606 11.28 12.55 7.01
N VAL A 607 11.75 11.78 7.98
CA VAL A 607 10.94 11.13 9.00
C VAL A 607 11.35 11.71 10.34
N VAL A 608 10.38 12.23 11.09
CA VAL A 608 10.63 12.99 12.31
C VAL A 608 9.88 12.35 13.48
N ALA A 609 10.63 11.96 14.51
CA ALA A 609 10.05 11.46 15.77
C ALA A 609 9.30 12.58 16.51
N ILE A 610 8.46 12.21 17.49
CA ILE A 610 7.64 13.14 18.27
C ILE A 610 8.48 14.16 19.05
N ASP A 611 9.72 13.83 19.40
CA ASP A 611 10.68 14.72 20.08
C ASP A 611 11.46 15.63 19.12
N GLY A 612 11.17 15.55 17.81
CA GLY A 612 11.85 16.31 16.77
C GLY A 612 13.13 15.64 16.22
N THR A 613 13.51 14.47 16.71
CA THR A 613 14.65 13.72 16.19
C THR A 613 14.38 13.27 14.76
N LYS A 614 15.32 13.55 13.84
CA LYS A 614 15.22 13.08 12.44
C LYS A 614 15.74 11.65 12.34
N LEU A 615 14.80 10.72 12.10
CA LEU A 615 15.10 9.29 11.93
C LEU A 615 15.56 8.96 10.51
N TYR A 616 15.12 9.78 9.54
CA TYR A 616 15.51 9.69 8.13
C TYR A 616 15.54 11.10 7.56
N THR A 617 16.49 11.38 6.68
CA THR A 617 16.54 12.60 5.87
C THR A 617 17.05 12.21 4.49
N ALA A 618 16.23 12.50 3.47
CA ALA A 618 16.61 12.27 2.08
C ALA A 618 17.83 13.11 1.70
N GLN A 619 18.75 12.50 0.96
CA GLN A 619 19.87 13.19 0.34
C GLN A 619 19.69 13.07 -1.18
N PRO A 620 19.67 14.17 -1.94
CA PRO A 620 19.66 14.11 -3.40
C PRO A 620 20.79 13.20 -3.89
N LYS A 621 20.43 12.17 -4.66
CA LYS A 621 21.39 11.17 -5.12
C LYS A 621 21.47 11.19 -6.66
N PRO A 622 22.61 11.57 -7.24
CA PRO A 622 22.80 11.47 -8.67
C PRO A 622 22.88 10.01 -9.08
N ARG A 623 22.17 9.63 -10.14
CA ARG A 623 22.22 8.28 -10.75
C ARG A 623 22.93 8.24 -12.09
N GLY A 624 23.24 9.41 -12.67
CA GLY A 624 23.96 9.51 -13.94
C GLY A 624 24.15 10.95 -14.38
N THR A 625 24.85 11.09 -15.50
CA THR A 625 25.05 12.38 -16.17
C THR A 625 24.88 12.18 -17.67
N LEU A 626 24.15 13.08 -18.34
CA LEU A 626 23.99 13.04 -19.79
C LEU A 626 25.34 13.15 -20.49
N PRO A 627 25.70 12.22 -21.41
CA PRO A 627 26.99 12.20 -22.07
C PRO A 627 27.01 13.16 -23.30
N ILE A 628 26.56 14.39 -23.10
CA ILE A 628 26.48 15.43 -24.13
C ILE A 628 27.21 16.68 -23.68
N SER A 629 27.81 17.40 -24.66
CA SER A 629 28.52 18.63 -24.33
C SER A 629 27.55 19.75 -23.93
N PRO A 630 28.03 20.78 -23.20
CA PRO A 630 27.22 21.97 -22.88
C PRO A 630 26.64 22.65 -24.13
N GLU A 631 27.33 22.59 -25.27
CA GLU A 631 26.87 23.16 -26.54
C GLU A 631 25.66 22.39 -27.08
N ILE A 632 25.69 21.06 -27.03
CA ILE A 632 24.57 20.20 -27.47
C ILE A 632 23.38 20.45 -26.56
N GLN A 633 23.61 20.47 -25.22
CA GLN A 633 22.57 20.75 -24.25
C GLN A 633 21.95 22.15 -24.46
N GLY A 634 22.78 23.17 -24.67
CA GLY A 634 22.33 24.54 -24.97
C GLY A 634 21.50 24.62 -26.25
N ALA A 635 21.90 23.91 -27.30
CA ALA A 635 21.16 23.86 -28.56
C ALA A 635 19.76 23.21 -28.38
N ILE A 636 19.69 22.12 -27.64
CA ILE A 636 18.41 21.45 -27.33
C ILE A 636 17.53 22.36 -26.50
N ARG A 637 18.04 22.98 -25.42
CA ARG A 637 17.29 23.89 -24.56
C ARG A 637 16.76 25.08 -25.34
N ALA A 638 17.54 25.66 -26.23
CA ALA A 638 17.11 26.77 -27.09
C ALA A 638 15.95 26.37 -28.01
N ALA A 639 16.02 25.18 -28.62
CA ALA A 639 14.94 24.68 -29.45
C ALA A 639 13.67 24.38 -28.63
N LEU A 640 13.81 23.79 -27.43
CA LEU A 640 12.68 23.53 -26.51
C LEU A 640 11.99 24.84 -26.05
N ARG A 641 12.76 25.92 -25.81
CA ARG A 641 12.20 27.24 -25.51
C ARG A 641 11.36 27.74 -26.71
N ASP A 642 11.86 27.58 -27.91
CA ASP A 642 11.19 28.08 -29.11
C ASP A 642 9.95 27.24 -29.49
N VAL A 643 9.83 25.99 -29.01
CA VAL A 643 8.59 25.19 -29.12
C VAL A 643 7.42 25.90 -28.43
N THR A 644 7.65 26.64 -27.35
CA THR A 644 6.61 27.34 -26.57
C THR A 644 6.51 28.83 -26.88
N SER A 645 7.55 29.44 -27.47
CA SER A 645 7.64 30.91 -27.65
C SER A 645 7.61 31.36 -29.11
N ALA A 646 8.18 30.58 -30.07
CA ALA A 646 8.21 30.95 -31.48
C ALA A 646 6.84 30.78 -32.14
N SER A 647 6.51 31.65 -33.09
CA SER A 647 5.19 31.64 -33.76
C SER A 647 4.85 30.35 -34.49
N ASN A 648 5.89 29.58 -34.90
CA ASN A 648 5.78 28.26 -35.52
C ASN A 648 6.01 27.09 -34.55
N GLY A 649 6.16 27.38 -33.25
CA GLY A 649 6.34 26.38 -32.21
C GLY A 649 5.05 25.60 -31.93
N THR A 650 5.16 24.29 -31.77
CA THR A 650 3.99 23.40 -31.62
C THR A 650 3.18 23.63 -30.34
N ALA A 651 3.75 24.30 -29.33
CA ALA A 651 3.07 24.64 -28.08
C ALA A 651 2.86 26.17 -27.90
N ALA A 652 3.25 27.01 -28.86
CA ALA A 652 3.22 28.47 -28.73
C ALA A 652 1.82 29.01 -28.37
N ALA A 653 0.76 28.42 -28.92
CA ALA A 653 -0.61 28.81 -28.62
C ALA A 653 -0.99 28.61 -27.14
N ALA A 654 -0.61 27.48 -26.56
CA ALA A 654 -0.90 27.15 -25.15
C ALA A 654 -0.10 28.03 -24.16
N PHE A 655 1.12 28.46 -24.53
CA PHE A 655 2.00 29.20 -23.64
C PHE A 655 2.02 30.71 -23.88
N ARG A 656 1.09 31.23 -24.71
CA ARG A 656 0.97 32.67 -24.93
C ARG A 656 0.68 33.40 -23.62
N GLY A 657 1.50 34.40 -23.29
CA GLY A 657 1.34 35.19 -22.07
C GLY A 657 1.68 34.46 -20.78
N VAL A 658 2.48 33.37 -20.83
CA VAL A 658 3.02 32.75 -19.63
C VAL A 658 3.91 33.71 -18.85
N ALA A 659 3.80 33.73 -17.51
CA ALA A 659 4.53 34.67 -16.67
C ALA A 659 6.04 34.40 -16.64
N GLN A 660 6.44 33.11 -16.78
CA GLN A 660 7.85 32.71 -16.82
C GLN A 660 8.14 31.91 -18.11
N PRO A 661 9.31 32.08 -18.71
CA PRO A 661 9.70 31.33 -19.90
C PRO A 661 9.68 29.82 -19.65
N VAL A 662 9.09 29.07 -20.56
CA VAL A 662 9.00 27.59 -20.51
C VAL A 662 9.77 27.00 -21.69
N ALA A 663 10.51 25.94 -21.45
CA ALA A 663 11.11 25.12 -22.48
C ALA A 663 10.45 23.74 -22.46
N GLY A 664 9.87 23.28 -23.57
CA GLY A 664 9.12 22.03 -23.56
C GLY A 664 8.95 21.41 -24.92
N LYS A 665 8.33 20.24 -24.97
CA LYS A 665 8.08 19.47 -26.19
C LYS A 665 6.72 18.79 -26.15
N THR A 666 5.97 18.96 -27.24
CA THR A 666 4.74 18.19 -27.49
C THR A 666 5.07 16.80 -27.98
N GLY A 667 4.28 15.83 -27.57
CA GLY A 667 4.29 14.47 -28.07
C GLY A 667 2.89 14.03 -28.48
N THR A 668 2.82 13.25 -29.53
CA THR A 668 1.63 12.54 -29.99
C THR A 668 2.12 11.15 -30.34
N ALA A 669 1.66 10.17 -29.58
CA ALA A 669 2.16 8.80 -29.68
C ALA A 669 1.06 7.85 -30.09
N GLU A 670 1.23 7.17 -31.22
CA GLU A 670 0.28 6.16 -31.69
C GLU A 670 0.23 5.00 -30.68
N SER A 671 -1.00 4.57 -30.35
CA SER A 671 -1.28 3.52 -29.36
C SER A 671 -1.93 2.28 -29.95
N GLY A 672 -2.13 2.25 -31.28
CA GLY A 672 -2.91 1.22 -31.97
C GLY A 672 -4.44 1.36 -31.76
N GLN A 673 -4.87 2.41 -31.07
CA GLN A 673 -6.27 2.80 -30.90
C GLN A 673 -6.60 3.98 -31.81
N GLU A 674 -7.89 4.38 -31.88
CA GLU A 674 -8.38 5.46 -32.73
C GLU A 674 -7.70 6.81 -32.42
N GLN A 675 -7.48 7.09 -31.13
CA GLN A 675 -6.80 8.31 -30.71
C GLN A 675 -5.42 8.00 -30.11
N PRO A 676 -4.39 8.79 -30.47
CA PRO A 676 -3.06 8.64 -29.89
C PRO A 676 -2.99 9.15 -28.44
N HIS A 677 -1.94 8.79 -27.73
CA HIS A 677 -1.63 9.39 -26.41
C HIS A 677 -1.09 10.81 -26.59
N ALA A 678 -1.62 11.73 -25.80
CA ALA A 678 -1.18 13.12 -25.78
C ALA A 678 -0.09 13.34 -24.73
N TRP A 679 1.05 13.91 -25.13
CA TRP A 679 2.16 14.20 -24.25
C TRP A 679 2.57 15.66 -24.31
N PHE A 680 2.97 16.19 -23.17
CA PHE A 680 3.76 17.41 -23.08
C PHE A 680 4.72 17.31 -21.90
N THR A 681 5.99 17.64 -22.14
CA THR A 681 6.98 17.69 -21.07
C THR A 681 7.78 18.99 -21.19
N ALA A 682 8.11 19.60 -20.05
CA ALA A 682 8.73 20.91 -20.01
C ALA A 682 9.50 21.15 -18.70
N PHE A 683 10.27 22.23 -18.70
CA PHE A 683 10.85 22.81 -17.50
C PHE A 683 10.72 24.34 -17.49
N SER A 684 10.70 24.94 -16.31
CA SER A 684 10.52 26.38 -16.11
C SER A 684 11.21 26.85 -14.82
N PRO A 685 11.74 28.10 -14.78
CA PRO A 685 12.09 28.95 -15.95
C PRO A 685 13.13 28.27 -16.85
N VAL A 686 13.32 28.79 -18.05
CA VAL A 686 14.31 28.21 -19.02
C VAL A 686 15.73 28.23 -18.45
N ASP A 687 16.10 29.34 -17.82
CA ASP A 687 17.38 29.49 -17.12
C ASP A 687 17.19 29.41 -15.62
N GLY A 688 18.00 28.55 -14.96
CA GLY A 688 17.85 28.28 -13.54
C GLY A 688 16.53 27.56 -13.24
N ALA A 689 16.19 26.54 -14.01
CA ALA A 689 14.96 25.78 -13.88
C ALA A 689 14.71 25.31 -12.42
N ARG A 690 13.48 25.48 -11.97
CA ARG A 690 13.03 25.12 -10.63
C ARG A 690 11.96 24.06 -10.62
N LEU A 691 11.30 23.83 -11.75
CA LEU A 691 10.40 22.70 -11.95
C LEU A 691 10.59 22.07 -13.31
N ALA A 692 10.41 20.75 -13.36
CA ALA A 692 10.18 20.00 -14.57
C ALA A 692 8.82 19.30 -14.47
N ILE A 693 8.09 19.24 -15.58
CA ILE A 693 6.74 18.69 -15.63
C ILE A 693 6.57 17.76 -16.82
N VAL A 694 5.83 16.68 -16.62
CA VAL A 694 5.26 15.87 -17.70
C VAL A 694 3.76 15.75 -17.51
N VAL A 695 3.04 15.84 -18.61
CA VAL A 695 1.61 15.53 -18.71
C VAL A 695 1.45 14.47 -19.78
N MET A 696 0.83 13.36 -19.42
CA MET A 696 0.44 12.28 -20.31
C MET A 696 -1.05 12.03 -20.19
N VAL A 697 -1.76 11.97 -21.31
CA VAL A 697 -3.19 11.64 -21.36
C VAL A 697 -3.38 10.49 -22.34
N GLU A 698 -3.87 9.36 -21.82
CA GLU A 698 -4.20 8.19 -22.64
C GLU A 698 -5.30 8.58 -23.64
N HIS A 699 -5.10 8.23 -24.92
CA HIS A 699 -6.06 8.50 -25.99
C HIS A 699 -6.55 9.96 -26.06
N GLY A 700 -5.66 10.89 -25.63
CA GLY A 700 -5.96 12.32 -25.51
C GLY A 700 -5.82 13.10 -26.83
N GLY A 701 -5.46 12.44 -27.94
CA GLY A 701 -5.26 13.09 -29.23
C GLY A 701 -3.90 13.81 -29.32
N GLU A 702 -3.91 15.04 -29.83
CA GLU A 702 -2.69 15.82 -30.04
C GLU A 702 -2.16 16.43 -28.74
N GLY A 703 -0.88 16.25 -28.46
CA GLY A 703 -0.22 16.82 -27.27
C GLY A 703 -0.31 18.34 -27.19
N SER A 704 -0.27 19.02 -28.35
CA SER A 704 -0.43 20.47 -28.46
C SER A 704 -1.79 21.01 -28.00
N ARG A 705 -2.85 20.20 -28.17
CA ARG A 705 -4.23 20.57 -27.87
C ARG A 705 -4.71 20.09 -26.51
N THR A 706 -4.14 19.01 -26.01
CA THR A 706 -4.58 18.39 -24.74
C THR A 706 -3.54 18.56 -23.64
N ALA A 707 -2.35 18.00 -23.79
CA ALA A 707 -1.37 17.94 -22.71
C ALA A 707 -0.67 19.29 -22.45
N ALA A 708 -0.38 20.09 -23.48
CA ALA A 708 0.27 21.38 -23.32
C ALA A 708 -0.61 22.41 -22.56
N PRO A 709 -1.92 22.56 -22.82
CA PRO A 709 -2.79 23.41 -22.01
C PRO A 709 -2.90 22.97 -20.54
N ILE A 710 -2.94 21.65 -20.28
CA ILE A 710 -2.95 21.11 -18.91
C ILE A 710 -1.63 21.47 -18.20
N ALA A 711 -0.49 21.22 -18.84
CA ALA A 711 0.82 21.59 -18.29
C ALA A 711 0.91 23.11 -18.00
N ARG A 712 0.34 23.96 -18.86
CA ARG A 712 0.29 25.40 -18.63
C ARG A 712 -0.47 25.74 -17.36
N GLN A 713 -1.63 25.14 -17.11
CA GLN A 713 -2.41 25.36 -15.90
C GLN A 713 -1.62 24.97 -14.63
N VAL A 714 -0.91 23.83 -14.67
CA VAL A 714 -0.10 23.37 -13.54
C VAL A 714 1.11 24.27 -13.30
N ILE A 715 1.78 24.76 -14.37
CA ILE A 715 2.90 25.69 -14.25
C ILE A 715 2.42 27.03 -13.67
N ASP A 716 1.28 27.56 -14.14
CA ASP A 716 0.72 28.80 -13.60
C ASP A 716 0.36 28.65 -12.11
N ALA A 717 -0.20 27.50 -11.71
CA ALA A 717 -0.47 27.19 -10.30
C ALA A 717 0.83 27.09 -9.48
N ALA A 718 1.89 26.48 -10.00
CA ALA A 718 3.19 26.42 -9.33
C ALA A 718 3.78 27.80 -9.09
N ILE A 719 3.70 28.69 -10.09
CA ILE A 719 4.15 30.09 -9.98
C ILE A 719 3.34 30.84 -8.90
N GLN A 720 2.01 30.67 -8.87
CA GLN A 720 1.13 31.30 -7.89
C GLN A 720 1.37 30.76 -6.47
N ALA A 721 1.63 29.48 -6.33
CA ALA A 721 1.93 28.82 -5.03
C ALA A 721 3.34 29.17 -4.50
N GLY A 722 4.14 29.92 -5.28
CA GLY A 722 5.53 30.20 -4.96
C GLY A 722 6.40 28.93 -4.88
N VAL A 723 5.98 27.89 -5.57
CA VAL A 723 6.82 26.68 -5.73
C VAL A 723 8.04 27.09 -6.55
N PRO A 724 9.25 26.84 -6.02
CA PRO A 724 10.49 27.37 -6.57
C PRO A 724 10.71 27.01 -8.02
#